data_a1f7febd5d5a21bc2671fbfda1d73bfc
#
_entry.id   a1f7febd5d5a21bc2671fbfda1d73bfc
#
_cell.length_a   1.000
_cell.length_b   1.000
_cell.length_c   1.000
_cell.angle_alpha   90.00
_cell.angle_beta   90.00
_cell.angle_gamma   90.00
#
_symmetry.space_group_name_H-M   'P 1'
#
loop_
_entity.id
_entity.type
_entity.pdbx_description
1 polymer ?
#
loop_
_entity_poly.entity_id
_entity_poly.type
_entity_poly.pdbx_seq_one_letter_code
_entity_poly.pdbx_strand_id
1 'polypeptide(L)'
;LSKQGVLTPELTAALEGCTILAELEDIYRPYKPKRRTRAMIAREKGLAPLAERLWEQRMEDPAPLELAAAYVDEALGVATPADALAGAGDILAETYSDDAQIRARLRQLVAKEGRIHTKAAKEEDSVYRMYYDFAEPVRAMAGHRVLAMDRGEREGFLKVSLELPEGPALQAVTQGSLKPGAPSTPLVEAAAKDAYGRLILPAMERETRSQLTEAAQEAAIRVFAANLNDLLMQPPIRGHVVLGMDPGIRTGCKLAVVDAMGNLLDTGVIYPLPGQGKVPSARKTMLALIKKHQITLAAIGNGTASRETEAFFVETMAESGLSIPYVIVNEAGASVYSASKLAAAEFPELDVSLRSAVSLARRLQDPLSELVKIDPKAIGVGQYQHDMKQARLSEALGGVVERCVNQVGVELNTASVSLLCYVAGVSRQVAENIAAYREENGPFTSRAQLKQVPKLGPKAFEQCAGFLRIAAATDPLDNTGVHPESYAIAKALLARFGFTSEDIRGGCLATLGEKVAEVGSRTLSRELEVGILTLRDMIRELQKPGRDPRDDLPKPLLRTDVLEMKDLVPGMELKGTVRNVTDFGAFVDIGVHRDGLVHISQFGGRRIKHPSEAVRVGDVVTVWVLEVEETKNRISLTMRKPPEKP
;
A
#
# COMPACT_ATOMS: atom_id res chain seq x y z
N LEU A 1 0.06 36.71 -7.62
CA LEU A 1 0.78 37.59 -8.54
C LEU A 1 -0.13 38.68 -9.09
N SER A 2 -1.33 38.35 -9.57
CA SER A 2 -2.29 39.34 -10.07
C SER A 2 -2.64 40.42 -9.00
N LYS A 3 -2.88 40.01 -7.73
CA LYS A 3 -3.12 40.95 -6.62
C LYS A 3 -1.89 41.79 -6.23
N GLN A 4 -0.71 41.35 -6.58
CA GLN A 4 0.55 42.05 -6.36
C GLN A 4 0.92 43.00 -7.51
N GLY A 5 0.18 42.97 -8.63
CA GLY A 5 0.43 43.78 -9.81
C GLY A 5 1.67 43.41 -10.62
N VAL A 6 2.24 42.20 -10.39
CA VAL A 6 3.50 41.77 -11.03
C VAL A 6 3.26 40.71 -12.13
N LEU A 7 2.01 40.37 -12.41
CA LEU A 7 1.66 39.37 -13.44
C LEU A 7 1.71 40.00 -14.83
N THR A 8 2.77 39.71 -15.58
CA THR A 8 2.89 40.12 -17.01
C THR A 8 2.36 39.04 -17.93
N PRO A 9 2.06 39.34 -19.24
CA PRO A 9 1.68 38.35 -20.20
C PRO A 9 2.72 37.23 -20.38
N GLU A 10 4.01 37.57 -20.37
CA GLU A 10 5.12 36.63 -20.49
C GLU A 10 5.19 35.69 -19.28
N LEU A 11 5.00 36.24 -18.06
CA LEU A 11 4.96 35.48 -16.82
C LEU A 11 3.75 34.53 -16.80
N THR A 12 2.61 34.98 -17.29
CA THR A 12 1.40 34.16 -17.43
C THR A 12 1.66 33.00 -18.35
N ALA A 13 2.21 33.25 -19.55
CA ALA A 13 2.56 32.21 -20.51
C ALA A 13 3.57 31.20 -19.95
N ALA A 14 4.58 31.68 -19.20
CA ALA A 14 5.57 30.82 -18.53
C ALA A 14 4.92 29.92 -17.47
N LEU A 15 4.00 30.46 -16.65
CA LEU A 15 3.28 29.69 -15.62
C LEU A 15 2.32 28.67 -16.21
N GLU A 16 1.59 29.02 -17.28
CA GLU A 16 0.66 28.13 -17.99
C GLU A 16 1.39 27.04 -18.78
N GLY A 17 2.62 27.28 -19.20
CA GLY A 17 3.50 26.30 -19.87
C GLY A 17 4.12 25.27 -18.96
N CYS A 18 4.07 25.45 -17.63
CA CYS A 18 4.65 24.50 -16.67
C CYS A 18 3.86 23.20 -16.65
N THR A 19 4.58 22.08 -16.74
CA THR A 19 4.00 20.73 -16.62
C THR A 19 4.28 20.08 -15.27
N ILE A 20 5.28 20.59 -14.52
CA ILE A 20 5.67 20.08 -13.21
C ILE A 20 5.71 21.20 -12.17
N LEU A 21 5.34 20.85 -10.93
CA LEU A 21 5.24 21.79 -9.82
C LEU A 21 6.57 22.52 -9.54
N ALA A 22 7.71 21.83 -9.68
CA ALA A 22 9.01 22.42 -9.40
C ALA A 22 9.36 23.58 -10.35
N GLU A 23 9.00 23.50 -11.64
CA GLU A 23 9.18 24.60 -12.59
C GLU A 23 8.29 25.79 -12.25
N LEU A 24 7.04 25.53 -11.89
CA LEU A 24 6.11 26.56 -11.45
C LEU A 24 6.61 27.27 -10.18
N GLU A 25 7.12 26.52 -9.21
CA GLU A 25 7.68 27.08 -7.98
C GLU A 25 8.93 27.94 -8.24
N ASP A 26 9.78 27.56 -9.20
CA ASP A 26 10.96 28.35 -9.55
C ASP A 26 10.59 29.68 -10.21
N ILE A 27 9.63 29.68 -11.13
CA ILE A 27 9.13 30.92 -11.75
C ILE A 27 8.47 31.82 -10.71
N TYR A 28 7.76 31.24 -9.74
CA TYR A 28 7.12 31.99 -8.65
C TYR A 28 8.08 32.47 -7.58
N ARG A 29 9.26 31.84 -7.43
CA ARG A 29 10.22 32.05 -6.34
C ARG A 29 10.65 33.50 -6.12
N PRO A 30 10.98 34.30 -7.14
CA PRO A 30 11.33 35.71 -6.96
C PRO A 30 10.21 36.56 -6.31
N TYR A 31 8.96 36.14 -6.50
CA TYR A 31 7.76 36.87 -6.05
C TYR A 31 7.20 36.33 -4.73
N LYS A 32 7.74 35.20 -4.23
CA LYS A 32 7.30 34.60 -2.98
C LYS A 32 7.71 35.46 -1.79
N PRO A 33 6.80 35.75 -0.84
CA PRO A 33 7.18 36.45 0.39
C PRO A 33 8.31 35.71 1.11
N LYS A 34 9.47 36.36 1.26
CA LYS A 34 10.62 35.79 1.93
C LYS A 34 10.70 36.31 3.37
N ARG A 35 11.28 35.51 4.26
CA ARG A 35 11.75 36.04 5.56
C ARG A 35 12.89 37.03 5.29
N ARG A 36 13.15 37.96 6.24
CA ARG A 36 14.22 38.95 6.13
C ARG A 36 15.56 38.26 5.82
N THR A 37 16.02 38.37 4.54
CA THR A 37 17.26 37.78 4.04
C THR A 37 18.42 38.75 4.16
N ARG A 38 19.69 38.25 4.06
CA ARG A 38 20.88 39.13 3.99
C ARG A 38 20.79 40.09 2.82
N ALA A 39 20.33 39.60 1.66
CA ALA A 39 20.13 40.43 0.47
C ALA A 39 19.08 41.53 0.68
N MET A 40 17.97 41.23 1.40
CA MET A 40 16.97 42.26 1.76
C MET A 40 17.58 43.32 2.66
N ILE A 41 18.35 42.92 3.67
CA ILE A 41 19.06 43.86 4.55
C ILE A 41 20.05 44.73 3.73
N ALA A 42 20.76 44.14 2.78
CA ALA A 42 21.68 44.86 1.90
C ALA A 42 20.92 45.87 0.98
N ARG A 43 19.76 45.48 0.47
CA ARG A 43 18.88 46.42 -0.29
C ARG A 43 18.36 47.58 0.58
N GLU A 44 17.95 47.29 1.83
CA GLU A 44 17.55 48.32 2.80
C GLU A 44 18.69 49.32 3.10
N LYS A 45 19.94 48.87 3.02
CA LYS A 45 21.16 49.70 3.14
C LYS A 45 21.55 50.44 1.86
N GLY A 46 20.74 50.40 0.80
CA GLY A 46 20.97 51.09 -0.45
C GLY A 46 22.02 50.48 -1.37
N LEU A 47 22.38 49.18 -1.18
CA LEU A 47 23.45 48.54 -1.92
C LEU A 47 23.00 47.89 -3.25
N ALA A 48 21.72 47.98 -3.61
CA ALA A 48 21.20 47.41 -4.87
C ALA A 48 21.87 48.00 -6.12
N PRO A 49 22.10 49.34 -6.26
CA PRO A 49 22.77 49.86 -7.45
C PRO A 49 24.23 49.42 -7.56
N LEU A 50 24.94 49.19 -6.43
CA LEU A 50 26.28 48.63 -6.44
C LEU A 50 26.26 47.17 -6.96
N ALA A 51 25.32 46.34 -6.50
CA ALA A 51 25.17 44.97 -6.96
C ALA A 51 24.85 44.90 -8.46
N GLU A 52 23.96 45.76 -8.96
CA GLU A 52 23.65 45.88 -10.40
C GLU A 52 24.88 46.27 -11.21
N ARG A 53 25.66 47.26 -10.73
CA ARG A 53 26.88 47.69 -11.40
C ARG A 53 27.95 46.56 -11.46
N LEU A 54 28.14 45.84 -10.36
CA LEU A 54 29.04 44.68 -10.32
C LEU A 54 28.56 43.54 -11.24
N TRP A 55 27.23 43.32 -11.33
CA TRP A 55 26.65 42.33 -12.23
C TRP A 55 26.90 42.60 -13.71
N GLU A 56 26.88 43.89 -14.12
CA GLU A 56 27.14 44.29 -15.50
C GLU A 56 28.54 44.00 -15.96
N GLN A 57 29.51 43.88 -15.04
CA GLN A 57 30.92 43.51 -15.33
C GLN A 57 31.47 44.33 -16.50
N ARG A 58 31.46 45.64 -16.39
CA ARG A 58 32.01 46.54 -17.42
C ARG A 58 33.52 46.58 -17.35
N MET A 59 34.19 46.54 -18.50
CA MET A 59 35.65 46.51 -18.61
C MET A 59 36.31 47.83 -18.17
N GLU A 60 35.56 48.94 -18.31
CA GLU A 60 36.01 50.29 -17.95
C GLU A 60 35.81 50.63 -16.48
N ASP A 61 35.20 49.74 -15.66
CA ASP A 61 34.98 50.01 -14.26
C ASP A 61 36.29 50.05 -13.47
N PRO A 62 36.37 50.97 -12.44
CA PRO A 62 37.50 50.96 -11.52
C PRO A 62 37.52 49.68 -10.67
N ALA A 63 38.57 49.56 -9.86
CA ALA A 63 38.68 48.45 -8.94
C ALA A 63 37.42 48.40 -8.04
N PRO A 64 36.86 47.20 -7.74
CA PRO A 64 35.61 47.07 -6.98
C PRO A 64 35.56 47.83 -5.63
N LEU A 65 36.71 47.88 -4.93
CA LEU A 65 36.83 48.63 -3.69
C LEU A 65 36.67 50.17 -3.91
N GLU A 66 37.17 50.69 -5.00
CA GLU A 66 37.01 52.09 -5.36
C GLU A 66 35.54 52.39 -5.73
N LEU A 67 34.91 51.47 -6.48
CA LEU A 67 33.50 51.59 -6.83
C LEU A 67 32.63 51.57 -5.58
N ALA A 68 32.93 50.69 -4.63
CA ALA A 68 32.17 50.51 -3.38
C ALA A 68 32.34 51.70 -2.40
N ALA A 69 33.40 52.48 -2.49
CA ALA A 69 33.65 53.63 -1.63
C ALA A 69 32.48 54.68 -1.68
N ALA A 70 31.84 54.80 -2.86
CA ALA A 70 30.67 55.68 -3.04
C ALA A 70 29.40 55.23 -2.30
N TYR A 71 29.38 54.02 -1.79
CA TYR A 71 28.23 53.39 -1.11
C TYR A 71 28.45 53.20 0.39
N VAL A 72 29.50 53.80 0.95
CA VAL A 72 29.75 53.81 2.40
C VAL A 72 28.79 54.79 3.04
N ASP A 73 28.00 54.33 4.00
CA ASP A 73 27.05 55.12 4.78
C ASP A 73 26.94 54.53 6.19
N GLU A 74 27.59 55.15 7.16
CA GLU A 74 27.58 54.73 8.55
C GLU A 74 26.16 54.78 9.17
N ALA A 75 25.30 55.69 8.72
CA ALA A 75 23.94 55.80 9.22
C ALA A 75 23.07 54.58 8.80
N LEU A 76 23.37 53.99 7.65
CA LEU A 76 22.76 52.75 7.16
C LEU A 76 23.54 51.52 7.60
N GLY A 77 24.60 51.65 8.41
CA GLY A 77 25.41 50.56 8.91
C GLY A 77 26.31 49.91 7.84
N VAL A 78 26.82 50.72 6.89
CA VAL A 78 27.87 50.38 5.92
C VAL A 78 29.11 51.22 6.25
N ALA A 79 29.95 50.69 7.12
CA ALA A 79 31.09 51.42 7.64
C ALA A 79 32.30 51.47 6.70
N THR A 80 32.47 50.46 5.85
CA THR A 80 33.61 50.32 4.97
C THR A 80 33.21 49.92 3.54
N PRO A 81 34.06 50.18 2.52
CA PRO A 81 33.85 49.67 1.17
C PRO A 81 33.76 48.15 1.13
N ALA A 82 34.44 47.45 2.03
CA ALA A 82 34.36 45.99 2.15
C ALA A 82 32.98 45.53 2.62
N ASP A 83 32.36 46.26 3.54
CA ASP A 83 30.98 45.99 3.99
C ASP A 83 29.98 46.21 2.84
N ALA A 84 30.18 47.24 2.02
CA ALA A 84 29.38 47.51 0.84
C ALA A 84 29.49 46.34 -0.18
N LEU A 85 30.71 45.86 -0.45
CA LEU A 85 30.93 44.74 -1.35
C LEU A 85 30.33 43.44 -0.80
N ALA A 86 30.44 43.19 0.50
CA ALA A 86 29.83 42.02 1.12
C ALA A 86 28.30 42.03 0.98
N GLY A 87 27.66 43.20 1.23
CA GLY A 87 26.23 43.34 1.02
C GLY A 87 25.79 43.23 -0.43
N ALA A 88 26.55 43.82 -1.37
CA ALA A 88 26.30 43.61 -2.80
C ALA A 88 26.47 42.17 -3.22
N GLY A 89 27.46 41.47 -2.67
CA GLY A 89 27.66 40.01 -2.86
C GLY A 89 26.48 39.17 -2.38
N ASP A 90 25.86 39.51 -1.23
CA ASP A 90 24.66 38.86 -0.76
C ASP A 90 23.46 39.04 -1.72
N ILE A 91 23.33 40.23 -2.33
CA ILE A 91 22.30 40.52 -3.35
C ILE A 91 22.55 39.66 -4.60
N LEU A 92 23.80 39.61 -5.09
CA LEU A 92 24.18 38.80 -6.24
C LEU A 92 23.96 37.31 -5.98
N ALA A 93 24.29 36.84 -4.79
CA ALA A 93 24.05 35.43 -4.42
C ALA A 93 22.55 35.07 -4.42
N GLU A 94 21.69 35.96 -3.95
CA GLU A 94 20.24 35.77 -4.00
C GLU A 94 19.75 35.78 -5.46
N THR A 95 20.28 36.64 -6.33
CA THR A 95 19.95 36.68 -7.76
C THR A 95 20.27 35.37 -8.44
N TYR A 96 21.45 34.78 -8.21
CA TYR A 96 21.81 33.46 -8.69
C TYR A 96 20.87 32.37 -8.17
N SER A 97 20.52 32.42 -6.89
CA SER A 97 19.65 31.42 -6.26
C SER A 97 18.20 31.46 -6.76
N ASP A 98 17.72 32.63 -7.20
CA ASP A 98 16.36 32.83 -7.69
C ASP A 98 16.21 32.60 -9.20
N ASP A 99 17.30 32.38 -9.92
CA ASP A 99 17.29 32.12 -11.35
C ASP A 99 16.74 30.71 -11.67
N ALA A 100 15.59 30.66 -12.35
CA ALA A 100 14.91 29.42 -12.72
C ALA A 100 15.73 28.57 -13.71
N GLN A 101 16.52 29.21 -14.61
CA GLN A 101 17.33 28.49 -15.59
C GLN A 101 18.54 27.80 -14.92
N ILE A 102 19.16 28.46 -13.94
CA ILE A 102 20.22 27.85 -13.13
C ILE A 102 19.69 26.62 -12.41
N ARG A 103 18.54 26.74 -11.79
CA ARG A 103 17.89 25.62 -11.09
C ARG A 103 17.54 24.47 -12.03
N ALA A 104 17.02 24.76 -13.23
CA ALA A 104 16.73 23.76 -14.24
C ALA A 104 18.00 23.00 -14.69
N ARG A 105 19.11 23.73 -14.96
CA ARG A 105 20.40 23.11 -15.30
C ARG A 105 20.94 22.22 -14.17
N LEU A 106 20.84 22.68 -12.93
CA LEU A 106 21.30 21.90 -11.78
C LEU A 106 20.43 20.65 -11.54
N ARG A 107 19.09 20.71 -11.75
CA ARG A 107 18.25 19.49 -11.72
C ARG A 107 18.68 18.46 -12.76
N GLN A 108 19.00 18.91 -13.96
CA GLN A 108 19.53 18.01 -14.99
C GLN A 108 20.87 17.38 -14.58
N LEU A 109 21.75 18.17 -13.95
CA LEU A 109 23.00 17.67 -13.40
C LEU A 109 22.76 16.66 -12.27
N VAL A 110 21.84 16.94 -11.33
CA VAL A 110 21.45 16.03 -10.26
C VAL A 110 20.95 14.71 -10.85
N ALA A 111 20.06 14.77 -11.84
CA ALA A 111 19.52 13.57 -12.47
C ALA A 111 20.59 12.72 -13.17
N LYS A 112 21.63 13.36 -13.72
CA LYS A 112 22.70 12.68 -14.48
C LYS A 112 23.83 12.18 -13.57
N GLU A 113 24.32 13.03 -12.67
CA GLU A 113 25.56 12.85 -11.92
C GLU A 113 25.39 12.91 -10.40
N GLY A 114 24.20 13.30 -9.90
CA GLY A 114 23.93 13.40 -8.48
C GLY A 114 24.00 12.04 -7.78
N ARG A 115 24.53 12.03 -6.56
CA ARG A 115 24.62 10.86 -5.69
C ARG A 115 24.05 11.18 -4.32
N ILE A 116 23.30 10.25 -3.77
CA ILE A 116 22.96 10.29 -2.34
C ILE A 116 24.10 9.62 -1.60
N HIS A 117 24.64 10.33 -0.62
CA HIS A 117 25.70 9.85 0.26
C HIS A 117 25.17 9.78 1.69
N THR A 118 25.47 8.69 2.38
CA THR A 118 25.13 8.54 3.80
C THR A 118 26.38 8.27 4.61
N LYS A 119 26.42 8.87 5.81
CA LYS A 119 27.49 8.67 6.80
C LYS A 119 26.89 8.30 8.14
N ALA A 120 27.63 7.52 8.93
CA ALA A 120 27.29 7.30 10.32
C ALA A 120 27.24 8.63 11.08
N ALA A 121 26.13 8.87 11.81
CA ALA A 121 26.02 9.98 12.76
C ALA A 121 26.47 9.59 14.16
N LYS A 122 26.51 8.26 14.45
CA LYS A 122 26.97 7.64 15.68
C LYS A 122 27.81 6.40 15.34
N GLU A 123 28.81 6.10 16.17
CA GLU A 123 29.67 4.92 16.02
C GLU A 123 29.08 3.65 16.70
N GLU A 124 27.78 3.63 16.91
CA GLU A 124 27.08 2.48 17.50
C GLU A 124 26.67 1.48 16.41
N ASP A 125 26.73 0.19 16.72
CA ASP A 125 26.23 -0.84 15.80
C ASP A 125 24.70 -0.79 15.73
N SER A 126 24.16 -0.84 14.53
CA SER A 126 22.73 -0.76 14.31
C SER A 126 22.30 -1.52 13.05
N VAL A 127 20.99 -1.67 12.86
CA VAL A 127 20.41 -2.24 11.64
C VAL A 127 20.74 -1.42 10.38
N TYR A 128 21.24 -0.19 10.55
CA TYR A 128 21.64 0.73 9.47
C TYR A 128 23.12 0.63 9.09
N ARG A 129 23.90 -0.29 9.67
CA ARG A 129 25.34 -0.42 9.45
C ARG A 129 25.74 -0.46 7.97
N MET A 130 24.92 -1.08 7.11
CA MET A 130 25.15 -1.12 5.69
C MET A 130 25.10 0.26 4.98
N TYR A 131 24.57 1.27 5.67
CA TYR A 131 24.48 2.66 5.18
C TYR A 131 25.44 3.62 5.89
N TYR A 132 26.40 3.15 6.72
CA TYR A 132 27.30 4.02 7.47
C TYR A 132 28.34 4.72 6.57
N ASP A 133 28.65 4.14 5.43
CA ASP A 133 29.43 4.73 4.35
C ASP A 133 28.89 4.20 3.02
N PHE A 134 27.85 4.84 2.53
CA PHE A 134 27.15 4.37 1.34
C PHE A 134 26.91 5.53 0.38
N ALA A 135 27.11 5.29 -0.92
CA ALA A 135 26.87 6.28 -1.96
C ALA A 135 26.27 5.62 -3.20
N GLU A 136 25.13 6.13 -3.66
CA GLU A 136 24.44 5.63 -4.85
C GLU A 136 23.96 6.77 -5.75
N PRO A 137 24.01 6.63 -7.11
CA PRO A 137 23.45 7.62 -8.01
C PRO A 137 21.95 7.82 -7.77
N VAL A 138 21.49 9.07 -7.77
CA VAL A 138 20.06 9.44 -7.58
C VAL A 138 19.15 8.63 -8.51
N ARG A 139 19.52 8.48 -9.77
CA ARG A 139 18.76 7.75 -10.80
C ARG A 139 18.62 6.24 -10.56
N ALA A 140 19.49 5.66 -9.74
CA ALA A 140 19.52 4.21 -9.45
C ALA A 140 18.96 3.87 -8.07
N MET A 141 18.54 4.89 -7.29
CA MET A 141 18.13 4.75 -5.91
C MET A 141 16.84 3.92 -5.80
N ALA A 142 16.94 2.77 -5.15
CA ALA A 142 15.76 1.92 -4.88
C ALA A 142 14.92 2.47 -3.73
N GLY A 143 13.57 2.43 -3.87
CA GLY A 143 12.65 3.01 -2.90
C GLY A 143 12.83 2.49 -1.46
N HIS A 144 13.06 1.18 -1.27
CA HIS A 144 13.28 0.61 0.07
C HIS A 144 14.56 1.15 0.73
N ARG A 145 15.61 1.50 -0.04
CA ARG A 145 16.82 2.12 0.49
C ARG A 145 16.56 3.56 0.92
N VAL A 146 15.80 4.32 0.11
CA VAL A 146 15.39 5.68 0.49
C VAL A 146 14.67 5.66 1.83
N LEU A 147 13.65 4.81 1.98
CA LEU A 147 12.87 4.71 3.22
C LEU A 147 13.72 4.23 4.41
N ALA A 148 14.68 3.32 4.18
CA ALA A 148 15.61 2.89 5.22
C ALA A 148 16.53 4.01 5.68
N MET A 149 17.09 4.80 4.74
CA MET A 149 17.97 5.94 5.06
C MET A 149 17.20 7.06 5.75
N ASP A 150 15.98 7.39 5.30
CA ASP A 150 15.13 8.39 5.94
C ASP A 150 14.77 7.99 7.38
N ARG A 151 14.52 6.70 7.63
CA ARG A 151 14.31 6.18 8.99
C ARG A 151 15.57 6.26 9.82
N GLY A 152 16.73 5.84 9.29
CA GLY A 152 18.02 5.89 10.00
C GLY A 152 18.44 7.31 10.34
N GLU A 153 18.16 8.30 9.49
CA GLU A 153 18.41 9.71 9.77
C GLU A 153 17.46 10.25 10.87
N ARG A 154 16.16 9.92 10.79
CA ARG A 154 15.17 10.31 11.80
C ARG A 154 15.50 9.72 13.18
N GLU A 155 16.03 8.51 13.23
CA GLU A 155 16.49 7.84 14.47
C GLU A 155 17.88 8.31 14.92
N GLY A 156 18.54 9.17 14.13
CA GLY A 156 19.82 9.79 14.46
C GLY A 156 21.03 8.87 14.30
N PHE A 157 20.94 7.81 13.51
CA PHE A 157 22.05 6.92 13.16
C PHE A 157 22.79 7.35 11.88
N LEU A 158 22.10 8.01 10.97
CA LEU A 158 22.64 8.42 9.68
C LEU A 158 22.58 9.94 9.49
N LYS A 159 23.51 10.44 8.68
CA LYS A 159 23.42 11.74 7.99
C LYS A 159 23.33 11.46 6.51
N VAL A 160 22.34 12.06 5.85
CA VAL A 160 22.09 11.86 4.41
C VAL A 160 22.31 13.18 3.68
N SER A 161 23.11 13.16 2.62
CA SER A 161 23.44 14.35 1.82
C SER A 161 23.38 14.06 0.33
N LEU A 162 23.15 15.12 -0.45
CA LEU A 162 23.30 15.11 -1.90
C LEU A 162 24.70 15.57 -2.27
N GLU A 163 25.42 14.77 -3.02
CA GLU A 163 26.72 15.12 -3.59
C GLU A 163 26.61 15.37 -5.10
N LEU A 164 27.20 16.47 -5.53
CA LEU A 164 27.35 16.85 -6.92
C LEU A 164 28.83 17.15 -7.21
N PRO A 165 29.34 16.85 -8.40
CA PRO A 165 30.67 17.28 -8.82
C PRO A 165 30.75 18.82 -8.81
N GLU A 166 31.65 19.40 -8.00
CA GLU A 166 31.72 20.86 -7.76
C GLU A 166 31.97 21.64 -9.06
N GLY A 167 32.94 21.21 -9.89
CA GLY A 167 33.27 21.87 -11.13
C GLY A 167 32.09 22.01 -12.10
N PRO A 168 31.44 20.91 -12.51
CA PRO A 168 30.24 20.96 -13.33
C PRO A 168 29.09 21.75 -12.71
N ALA A 169 28.93 21.69 -11.37
CA ALA A 169 27.88 22.44 -10.67
C ALA A 169 28.12 23.95 -10.71
N LEU A 170 29.35 24.40 -10.42
CA LEU A 170 29.71 25.81 -10.52
C LEU A 170 29.65 26.31 -11.97
N GLN A 171 30.05 25.50 -12.95
CA GLN A 171 29.86 25.81 -14.35
C GLN A 171 28.40 26.00 -14.72
N ALA A 172 27.50 25.16 -14.23
CA ALA A 172 26.05 25.29 -14.45
C ALA A 172 25.48 26.59 -13.82
N VAL A 173 26.01 27.01 -12.67
CA VAL A 173 25.62 28.28 -12.00
C VAL A 173 26.13 29.48 -12.78
N THR A 174 27.39 29.48 -13.20
CA THR A 174 28.05 30.64 -13.81
C THR A 174 27.87 30.74 -15.33
N GLN A 175 27.27 29.76 -15.96
CA GLN A 175 27.07 29.71 -17.41
C GLN A 175 26.34 30.94 -17.95
N GLY A 176 27.06 31.74 -18.75
CA GLY A 176 26.53 32.93 -19.39
C GLY A 176 26.51 34.18 -18.51
N SER A 177 26.94 34.12 -17.25
CA SER A 177 26.94 35.26 -16.32
C SER A 177 28.33 35.91 -16.14
N LEU A 178 29.42 35.19 -16.36
CA LEU A 178 30.78 35.75 -16.18
C LEU A 178 31.31 36.38 -17.46
N LYS A 179 31.93 37.56 -17.33
CA LYS A 179 32.63 38.28 -18.39
C LYS A 179 34.15 38.31 -18.07
N PRO A 180 34.95 37.43 -18.67
CA PRO A 180 36.37 37.36 -18.36
C PRO A 180 37.08 38.68 -18.61
N GLY A 181 37.94 39.12 -17.67
CA GLY A 181 38.75 40.31 -17.79
C GLY A 181 38.17 41.58 -17.15
N ALA A 182 36.89 41.61 -16.76
CA ALA A 182 36.35 42.76 -16.04
C ALA A 182 36.80 42.77 -14.57
N PRO A 183 37.04 43.97 -13.97
CA PRO A 183 37.52 44.06 -12.59
C PRO A 183 36.60 43.42 -11.55
N SER A 184 35.27 43.42 -11.79
CA SER A 184 34.26 42.85 -10.91
C SER A 184 34.03 41.31 -11.07
N THR A 185 34.57 40.69 -12.14
CA THR A 185 34.37 39.27 -12.41
C THR A 185 34.71 38.34 -11.22
N PRO A 186 35.85 38.52 -10.50
CA PRO A 186 36.19 37.68 -9.36
C PRO A 186 35.15 37.77 -8.22
N LEU A 187 34.52 38.95 -8.01
CA LEU A 187 33.46 39.13 -7.00
C LEU A 187 32.17 38.46 -7.42
N VAL A 188 31.81 38.56 -8.69
CA VAL A 188 30.59 37.89 -9.22
C VAL A 188 30.78 36.36 -9.16
N GLU A 189 31.97 35.86 -9.47
CA GLU A 189 32.30 34.44 -9.32
C GLU A 189 32.25 33.97 -7.86
N ALA A 190 32.81 34.77 -6.93
CA ALA A 190 32.71 34.48 -5.50
C ALA A 190 31.25 34.47 -4.99
N ALA A 191 30.42 35.41 -5.47
CA ALA A 191 28.98 35.45 -5.17
C ALA A 191 28.24 34.23 -5.73
N ALA A 192 28.59 33.76 -6.94
CA ALA A 192 28.06 32.53 -7.53
C ALA A 192 28.42 31.28 -6.70
N LYS A 193 29.66 31.22 -6.21
CA LYS A 193 30.13 30.13 -5.34
C LYS A 193 29.43 30.13 -3.99
N ASP A 194 29.24 31.30 -3.38
CA ASP A 194 28.47 31.46 -2.15
C ASP A 194 26.99 31.08 -2.37
N ALA A 195 26.37 31.55 -3.46
CA ALA A 195 25.02 31.18 -3.84
C ALA A 195 24.86 29.65 -3.96
N TYR A 196 25.79 28.99 -4.65
CA TYR A 196 25.78 27.55 -4.80
C TYR A 196 25.85 26.84 -3.44
N GLY A 197 26.86 27.11 -2.62
CA GLY A 197 27.09 26.38 -1.37
C GLY A 197 26.03 26.66 -0.30
N ARG A 198 25.65 27.94 -0.14
CA ARG A 198 24.79 28.39 0.96
C ARG A 198 23.30 28.35 0.64
N LEU A 199 22.89 28.60 -0.60
CA LEU A 199 21.47 28.77 -0.97
C LEU A 199 20.96 27.66 -1.88
N ILE A 200 21.72 27.32 -2.94
CA ILE A 200 21.22 26.45 -4.01
C ILE A 200 21.38 24.98 -3.63
N LEU A 201 22.59 24.53 -3.27
CA LEU A 201 22.84 23.12 -2.97
C LEU A 201 21.96 22.58 -1.85
N PRO A 202 21.78 23.27 -0.71
CA PRO A 202 20.86 22.83 0.34
C PRO A 202 19.38 22.78 -0.12
N ALA A 203 18.99 23.66 -1.06
CA ALA A 203 17.65 23.64 -1.62
C ALA A 203 17.46 22.47 -2.60
N MET A 204 18.45 22.20 -3.46
CA MET A 204 18.46 21.03 -4.37
C MET A 204 18.46 19.72 -3.60
N GLU A 205 19.21 19.64 -2.52
CA GLU A 205 19.23 18.47 -1.64
C GLU A 205 17.84 18.18 -1.07
N ARG A 206 17.20 19.19 -0.45
CA ARG A 206 15.83 19.04 0.10
C ARG A 206 14.82 18.65 -0.97
N GLU A 207 14.88 19.27 -2.14
CA GLU A 207 14.01 18.99 -3.28
C GLU A 207 14.21 17.55 -3.76
N THR A 208 15.45 17.14 -4.04
CA THR A 208 15.79 15.80 -4.51
C THR A 208 15.37 14.74 -3.50
N ARG A 209 15.65 14.94 -2.23
CA ARG A 209 15.27 14.01 -1.17
C ARG A 209 13.76 13.90 -1.02
N SER A 210 13.03 15.03 -1.06
CA SER A 210 11.56 15.02 -1.02
C SER A 210 10.97 14.23 -2.18
N GLN A 211 11.48 14.43 -3.40
CA GLN A 211 11.05 13.69 -4.59
C GLN A 211 11.33 12.19 -4.48
N LEU A 212 12.52 11.81 -4.01
CA LEU A 212 12.88 10.41 -3.78
C LEU A 212 11.99 9.75 -2.73
N THR A 213 11.77 10.43 -1.60
CA THR A 213 10.91 9.94 -0.52
C THR A 213 9.46 9.79 -0.97
N GLU A 214 8.91 10.78 -1.68
CA GLU A 214 7.54 10.71 -2.20
C GLU A 214 7.37 9.58 -3.21
N ALA A 215 8.31 9.43 -4.15
CA ALA A 215 8.29 8.33 -5.11
C ALA A 215 8.40 6.96 -4.43
N ALA A 216 9.27 6.84 -3.42
CA ALA A 216 9.46 5.62 -2.65
C ALA A 216 8.20 5.26 -1.83
N GLN A 217 7.56 6.25 -1.19
CA GLN A 217 6.32 6.06 -0.44
C GLN A 217 5.18 5.61 -1.35
N GLU A 218 4.97 6.26 -2.50
CA GLU A 218 3.91 5.88 -3.45
C GLU A 218 4.15 4.49 -4.06
N ALA A 219 5.41 4.13 -4.34
CA ALA A 219 5.75 2.78 -4.79
C ALA A 219 5.42 1.73 -3.71
N ALA A 220 5.81 1.98 -2.47
CA ALA A 220 5.52 1.09 -1.35
C ALA A 220 4.01 0.99 -1.05
N ILE A 221 3.26 2.10 -1.11
CA ILE A 221 1.80 2.10 -0.95
C ILE A 221 1.13 1.23 -2.03
N ARG A 222 1.63 1.27 -3.28
CA ARG A 222 1.12 0.38 -4.34
C ARG A 222 1.34 -1.10 -4.02
N VAL A 223 2.51 -1.46 -3.50
CA VAL A 223 2.78 -2.84 -3.06
C VAL A 223 1.86 -3.24 -1.92
N PHE A 224 1.67 -2.37 -0.92
CA PHE A 224 0.78 -2.65 0.21
C PHE A 224 -0.68 -2.79 -0.23
N ALA A 225 -1.11 -1.95 -1.17
CA ALA A 225 -2.43 -2.04 -1.77
C ALA A 225 -2.64 -3.37 -2.51
N ALA A 226 -1.63 -3.84 -3.24
CA ALA A 226 -1.66 -5.14 -3.90
C ALA A 226 -1.71 -6.30 -2.90
N ASN A 227 -0.83 -6.30 -1.90
CA ASN A 227 -0.82 -7.33 -0.85
C ASN A 227 -2.16 -7.38 -0.06
N LEU A 228 -2.74 -6.22 0.24
CA LEU A 228 -4.05 -6.15 0.89
C LEU A 228 -5.16 -6.69 0.00
N ASN A 229 -5.15 -6.33 -1.29
CA ASN A 229 -6.11 -6.84 -2.27
C ASN A 229 -6.07 -8.39 -2.30
N ASP A 230 -4.87 -8.96 -2.43
CA ASP A 230 -4.70 -10.40 -2.52
C ASP A 230 -5.11 -11.11 -1.22
N LEU A 231 -4.85 -10.49 -0.07
CA LEU A 231 -5.30 -11.02 1.23
C LEU A 231 -6.83 -11.02 1.35
N LEU A 232 -7.50 -9.93 0.96
CA LEU A 232 -8.96 -9.79 1.01
C LEU A 232 -9.66 -10.68 -0.03
N MET A 233 -9.02 -10.92 -1.16
CA MET A 233 -9.54 -11.74 -2.25
C MET A 233 -9.20 -13.24 -2.11
N GLN A 234 -8.65 -13.67 -0.98
CA GLN A 234 -8.45 -15.10 -0.72
C GLN A 234 -9.77 -15.88 -0.76
N PRO A 235 -9.79 -17.08 -1.37
CA PRO A 235 -10.99 -17.91 -1.46
C PRO A 235 -11.54 -18.26 -0.07
N PRO A 236 -12.83 -18.12 0.16
CA PRO A 236 -13.47 -18.54 1.40
C PRO A 236 -13.56 -20.07 1.48
N ILE A 237 -13.45 -20.62 2.69
CA ILE A 237 -13.68 -22.06 2.95
C ILE A 237 -15.01 -22.20 3.68
N ARG A 238 -16.10 -22.26 2.93
CA ARG A 238 -17.46 -22.30 3.44
C ARG A 238 -17.90 -23.72 3.82
N GLY A 239 -18.93 -23.79 4.68
CA GLY A 239 -19.62 -25.05 5.02
C GLY A 239 -18.94 -25.92 6.07
N HIS A 240 -17.86 -25.44 6.70
CA HIS A 240 -17.13 -26.14 7.75
C HIS A 240 -17.47 -25.63 9.15
N VAL A 241 -17.53 -26.53 10.12
CA VAL A 241 -17.43 -26.21 11.54
C VAL A 241 -15.93 -26.07 11.85
N VAL A 242 -15.51 -24.86 12.28
CA VAL A 242 -14.10 -24.51 12.40
C VAL A 242 -13.70 -24.32 13.86
N LEU A 243 -12.58 -24.95 14.25
CA LEU A 243 -11.89 -24.68 15.51
C LEU A 243 -10.83 -23.60 15.30
N GLY A 244 -11.08 -22.40 15.81
CA GLY A 244 -10.08 -21.33 15.87
C GLY A 244 -9.17 -21.51 17.09
N MET A 245 -7.87 -21.45 16.86
CA MET A 245 -6.83 -21.59 17.88
C MET A 245 -5.97 -20.33 17.85
N ASP A 246 -6.01 -19.55 18.94
CA ASP A 246 -5.17 -18.36 19.15
C ASP A 246 -4.04 -18.72 20.13
N PRO A 247 -2.80 -18.97 19.61
CA PRO A 247 -1.69 -19.43 20.42
C PRO A 247 -1.23 -18.40 21.47
N GLY A 248 -0.81 -18.87 22.64
CA GLY A 248 -0.24 -17.99 23.65
C GLY A 248 0.58 -18.75 24.70
N ILE A 249 1.81 -18.26 24.99
CA ILE A 249 2.74 -18.91 25.90
C ILE A 249 2.24 -18.86 27.35
N ARG A 250 2.02 -17.66 27.88
CA ARG A 250 1.68 -17.45 29.29
C ARG A 250 0.19 -17.61 29.59
N THR A 251 -0.63 -17.12 28.71
CA THR A 251 -2.10 -17.05 28.88
C THR A 251 -2.82 -18.30 28.36
N GLY A 252 -2.08 -19.28 27.82
CA GLY A 252 -2.64 -20.46 27.16
C GLY A 252 -3.14 -20.18 25.74
N CYS A 253 -3.41 -21.25 25.00
CA CYS A 253 -4.03 -21.20 23.69
C CYS A 253 -5.56 -21.09 23.85
N LYS A 254 -6.17 -20.06 23.25
CA LYS A 254 -7.60 -19.82 23.26
C LYS A 254 -8.23 -20.59 22.11
N LEU A 255 -9.32 -21.25 22.41
CA LEU A 255 -10.11 -22.03 21.47
C LEU A 255 -11.47 -21.37 21.28
N ALA A 256 -11.92 -21.33 20.03
CA ALA A 256 -13.29 -20.96 19.70
C ALA A 256 -13.83 -21.89 18.61
N VAL A 257 -15.03 -22.41 18.78
CA VAL A 257 -15.70 -23.22 17.77
C VAL A 257 -16.77 -22.38 17.11
N VAL A 258 -16.71 -22.26 15.79
CA VAL A 258 -17.76 -21.59 15.01
C VAL A 258 -18.44 -22.56 14.07
N ASP A 259 -19.76 -22.39 13.89
CA ASP A 259 -20.54 -23.17 12.93
C ASP A 259 -20.24 -22.79 11.47
N ALA A 260 -20.88 -23.45 10.52
CA ALA A 260 -20.71 -23.18 9.09
C ALA A 260 -21.15 -21.76 8.66
N MET A 261 -21.93 -21.05 9.51
CA MET A 261 -22.39 -19.69 9.28
C MET A 261 -21.55 -18.64 10.03
N GLY A 262 -20.52 -19.07 10.78
CA GLY A 262 -19.68 -18.21 11.58
C GLY A 262 -20.23 -17.85 12.97
N ASN A 263 -21.32 -18.50 13.43
CA ASN A 263 -21.84 -18.30 14.77
C ASN A 263 -20.98 -19.04 15.79
N LEU A 264 -20.72 -18.39 16.93
CA LEU A 264 -19.97 -19.00 18.02
C LEU A 264 -20.79 -20.11 18.68
N LEU A 265 -20.22 -21.32 18.77
CA LEU A 265 -20.83 -22.47 19.43
C LEU A 265 -20.24 -22.74 20.81
N ASP A 266 -18.92 -22.59 20.96
CA ASP A 266 -18.23 -22.91 22.21
C ASP A 266 -16.87 -22.22 22.30
N THR A 267 -16.31 -22.12 23.50
CA THR A 267 -14.98 -21.58 23.74
C THR A 267 -14.22 -22.40 24.78
N GLY A 268 -12.90 -22.27 24.78
CA GLY A 268 -12.06 -22.91 25.76
C GLY A 268 -10.67 -22.29 25.84
N VAL A 269 -9.94 -22.64 26.90
CA VAL A 269 -8.53 -22.28 27.05
C VAL A 269 -7.76 -23.54 27.38
N ILE A 270 -6.69 -23.80 26.64
CA ILE A 270 -5.82 -24.95 26.85
C ILE A 270 -4.36 -24.49 27.04
N TYR A 271 -3.56 -25.35 27.66
CA TYR A 271 -2.14 -25.12 27.87
C TYR A 271 -1.34 -26.23 27.21
N PRO A 272 -1.09 -26.15 25.90
CA PRO A 272 -0.49 -27.22 25.11
C PRO A 272 1.03 -27.34 25.27
N LEU A 273 1.70 -26.34 25.89
CA LEU A 273 3.14 -26.29 25.93
C LEU A 273 3.76 -27.28 26.93
N PRO A 274 4.86 -27.96 26.56
CA PRO A 274 5.64 -28.79 27.47
C PRO A 274 6.12 -28.01 28.73
N GLY A 275 6.19 -28.68 29.85
CA GLY A 275 6.68 -28.10 31.14
C GLY A 275 5.58 -27.47 32.01
N GLN A 276 4.36 -27.29 31.53
CA GLN A 276 3.24 -26.81 32.33
C GLN A 276 2.43 -27.93 33.01
N GLY A 277 2.74 -29.20 32.74
CA GLY A 277 2.04 -30.36 33.33
C GLY A 277 0.57 -30.49 32.92
N LYS A 278 0.09 -29.68 31.95
CA LYS A 278 -1.32 -29.56 31.57
C LYS A 278 -1.64 -30.18 30.21
N VAL A 279 -0.65 -30.72 29.50
CA VAL A 279 -0.82 -31.29 28.13
C VAL A 279 -1.91 -32.36 28.06
N PRO A 280 -2.02 -33.35 29.01
CA PRO A 280 -3.10 -34.35 28.94
C PRO A 280 -4.48 -33.73 29.11
N SER A 281 -4.62 -32.72 29.97
CA SER A 281 -5.89 -32.00 30.15
C SER A 281 -6.22 -31.18 28.92
N ALA A 282 -5.24 -30.49 28.31
CA ALA A 282 -5.40 -29.74 27.07
C ALA A 282 -5.91 -30.64 25.93
N ARG A 283 -5.32 -31.83 25.77
CA ARG A 283 -5.71 -32.84 24.81
C ARG A 283 -7.16 -33.30 25.02
N LYS A 284 -7.53 -33.63 26.27
CA LYS A 284 -8.88 -34.03 26.64
C LYS A 284 -9.91 -32.95 26.29
N THR A 285 -9.61 -31.70 26.62
CA THR A 285 -10.50 -30.57 26.33
C THR A 285 -10.71 -30.39 24.83
N MET A 286 -9.61 -30.37 24.05
CA MET A 286 -9.69 -30.21 22.60
C MET A 286 -10.48 -31.35 21.92
N LEU A 287 -10.22 -32.62 22.29
CA LEU A 287 -10.95 -33.76 21.76
C LEU A 287 -12.43 -33.75 22.15
N ALA A 288 -12.77 -33.24 23.35
CA ALA A 288 -14.15 -33.08 23.75
C ALA A 288 -14.91 -32.08 22.87
N LEU A 289 -14.29 -30.92 22.57
CA LEU A 289 -14.85 -29.92 21.66
C LEU A 289 -15.01 -30.49 20.25
N ILE A 290 -13.99 -31.18 19.73
CA ILE A 290 -14.01 -31.79 18.40
C ILE A 290 -15.18 -32.77 18.26
N LYS A 291 -15.36 -33.66 19.22
CA LYS A 291 -16.44 -34.65 19.20
C LYS A 291 -17.83 -34.03 19.40
N LYS A 292 -17.93 -33.05 20.33
CA LYS A 292 -19.20 -32.39 20.66
C LYS A 292 -19.76 -31.62 19.46
N HIS A 293 -18.93 -30.90 18.73
CA HIS A 293 -19.35 -30.00 17.65
C HIS A 293 -19.06 -30.53 16.25
N GLN A 294 -18.55 -31.76 16.12
CA GLN A 294 -18.21 -32.39 14.84
C GLN A 294 -17.31 -31.47 13.97
N ILE A 295 -16.23 -30.96 14.58
CA ILE A 295 -15.30 -30.03 13.93
C ILE A 295 -14.67 -30.73 12.71
N THR A 296 -14.67 -30.03 11.57
CA THR A 296 -14.16 -30.55 10.29
C THR A 296 -12.91 -29.84 9.79
N LEU A 297 -12.53 -28.71 10.44
CA LEU A 297 -11.38 -27.91 10.03
C LEU A 297 -10.82 -27.13 11.23
N ALA A 298 -9.50 -26.92 11.29
CA ALA A 298 -8.90 -26.06 12.31
C ALA A 298 -8.17 -24.86 11.68
N ALA A 299 -8.27 -23.71 12.35
CA ALA A 299 -7.56 -22.49 12.02
C ALA A 299 -6.58 -22.15 13.15
N ILE A 300 -5.28 -22.19 12.90
CA ILE A 300 -4.23 -21.92 13.90
C ILE A 300 -3.60 -20.57 13.57
N GLY A 301 -3.59 -19.64 14.52
CA GLY A 301 -2.95 -18.34 14.37
C GLY A 301 -1.43 -18.47 14.19
N ASN A 302 -0.83 -17.57 13.40
CA ASN A 302 0.61 -17.61 13.08
C ASN A 302 1.50 -16.81 14.05
N GLY A 303 1.01 -16.47 15.22
CA GLY A 303 1.75 -15.69 16.22
C GLY A 303 2.67 -16.50 17.13
N THR A 304 2.96 -15.91 18.28
CA THR A 304 3.84 -16.52 19.27
C THR A 304 3.28 -17.85 19.77
N ALA A 305 4.07 -18.93 19.79
CA ALA A 305 3.67 -20.29 20.12
C ALA A 305 2.75 -20.99 19.07
N SER A 306 2.65 -20.44 17.87
CA SER A 306 1.90 -21.06 16.78
C SER A 306 2.36 -22.48 16.51
N ARG A 307 3.64 -22.71 16.49
CA ARG A 307 4.25 -23.97 16.17
C ARG A 307 4.04 -25.06 17.21
N GLU A 308 4.25 -24.70 18.46
CA GLU A 308 4.00 -25.61 19.56
C GLU A 308 2.52 -26.01 19.61
N THR A 309 1.64 -25.06 19.25
CA THR A 309 0.21 -25.32 19.12
C THR A 309 -0.09 -26.21 17.90
N GLU A 310 0.59 -26.00 16.79
CA GLU A 310 0.50 -26.84 15.58
C GLU A 310 0.97 -28.26 15.86
N ALA A 311 2.16 -28.44 16.45
CA ALA A 311 2.69 -29.74 16.83
C ALA A 311 1.74 -30.47 17.78
N PHE A 312 1.27 -29.78 18.83
CA PHE A 312 0.29 -30.34 19.76
C PHE A 312 -1.01 -30.78 19.07
N PHE A 313 -1.51 -30.00 18.11
CA PHE A 313 -2.72 -30.34 17.36
C PHE A 313 -2.50 -31.62 16.55
N VAL A 314 -1.41 -31.68 15.76
CA VAL A 314 -1.08 -32.84 14.91
C VAL A 314 -0.84 -34.09 15.73
N GLU A 315 -0.07 -34.02 16.82
CA GLU A 315 0.14 -35.16 17.74
C GLU A 315 -1.18 -35.66 18.32
N THR A 316 -2.07 -34.73 18.73
CA THR A 316 -3.38 -35.10 19.29
C THR A 316 -4.26 -35.76 18.24
N MET A 317 -4.23 -35.33 16.98
CA MET A 317 -4.96 -35.97 15.89
C MET A 317 -4.42 -37.39 15.63
N ALA A 318 -3.10 -37.55 15.54
CA ALA A 318 -2.44 -38.85 15.31
C ALA A 318 -2.77 -39.85 16.44
N GLU A 319 -2.65 -39.46 17.69
CA GLU A 319 -2.94 -40.35 18.83
C GLU A 319 -4.44 -40.72 18.96
N SER A 320 -5.33 -39.81 18.54
CA SER A 320 -6.77 -40.07 18.60
C SER A 320 -7.33 -40.83 17.40
N GLY A 321 -6.51 -41.05 16.35
CA GLY A 321 -6.94 -41.68 15.08
C GLY A 321 -7.90 -40.79 14.28
N LEU A 322 -7.96 -39.48 14.59
CA LEU A 322 -8.74 -38.50 13.85
C LEU A 322 -7.87 -37.84 12.78
N SER A 323 -8.48 -37.49 11.65
CA SER A 323 -7.81 -36.75 10.57
C SER A 323 -8.60 -35.47 10.27
N ILE A 324 -8.30 -34.39 11.01
CA ILE A 324 -8.88 -33.07 10.78
C ILE A 324 -7.80 -32.20 10.15
N PRO A 325 -8.03 -31.66 8.95
CA PRO A 325 -7.09 -30.76 8.33
C PRO A 325 -7.05 -29.43 9.06
N TYR A 326 -5.92 -28.72 8.94
CA TYR A 326 -5.74 -27.40 9.51
C TYR A 326 -5.10 -26.42 8.51
N VAL A 327 -5.26 -25.13 8.80
CA VAL A 327 -4.63 -24.02 8.06
C VAL A 327 -4.01 -23.07 9.06
N ILE A 328 -2.78 -22.62 8.77
CA ILE A 328 -2.17 -21.52 9.52
C ILE A 328 -2.75 -20.20 9.01
N VAL A 329 -3.43 -19.48 9.88
CA VAL A 329 -4.13 -18.24 9.57
C VAL A 329 -3.31 -17.04 10.06
N ASN A 330 -3.20 -16.00 9.23
CA ASN A 330 -2.55 -14.76 9.62
C ASN A 330 -3.38 -14.05 10.71
N GLU A 331 -2.80 -13.84 11.89
CA GLU A 331 -3.44 -13.18 13.03
C GLU A 331 -3.29 -11.65 13.05
N ALA A 332 -2.59 -11.06 12.06
CA ALA A 332 -2.38 -9.61 12.00
C ALA A 332 -3.71 -8.85 12.18
N GLY A 333 -3.71 -7.87 13.08
CA GLY A 333 -4.89 -7.09 13.44
C GLY A 333 -5.94 -7.82 14.28
N ALA A 334 -5.81 -9.12 14.61
CA ALA A 334 -6.77 -9.83 15.46
C ALA A 334 -6.85 -9.22 16.87
N SER A 335 -5.73 -8.81 17.43
CA SER A 335 -5.66 -8.09 18.72
C SER A 335 -6.37 -6.73 18.66
N VAL A 336 -6.24 -6.01 17.55
CA VAL A 336 -6.93 -4.73 17.33
C VAL A 336 -8.44 -4.94 17.27
N TYR A 337 -8.89 -5.95 16.51
CA TYR A 337 -10.30 -6.32 16.47
C TYR A 337 -10.82 -6.70 17.85
N SER A 338 -10.16 -7.62 18.56
CA SER A 338 -10.64 -8.16 19.84
C SER A 338 -10.80 -7.08 20.92
N ALA A 339 -9.96 -6.04 20.91
CA ALA A 339 -10.02 -4.89 21.81
C ALA A 339 -11.00 -3.79 21.32
N SER A 340 -11.59 -3.91 20.13
CA SER A 340 -12.46 -2.90 19.56
C SER A 340 -13.85 -2.88 20.20
N LYS A 341 -14.52 -1.71 20.10
CA LYS A 341 -15.93 -1.56 20.51
C LYS A 341 -16.85 -2.49 19.71
N LEU A 342 -16.51 -2.77 18.46
CA LEU A 342 -17.26 -3.67 17.59
C LEU A 342 -17.24 -5.10 18.13
N ALA A 343 -16.06 -5.63 18.45
CA ALA A 343 -15.92 -6.96 19.02
C ALA A 343 -16.57 -7.08 20.42
N ALA A 344 -16.53 -5.99 21.21
CA ALA A 344 -17.23 -5.94 22.49
C ALA A 344 -18.76 -5.99 22.32
N ALA A 345 -19.30 -5.37 21.28
CA ALA A 345 -20.72 -5.44 20.97
C ALA A 345 -21.14 -6.79 20.38
N GLU A 346 -20.28 -7.41 19.52
CA GLU A 346 -20.54 -8.75 18.96
C GLU A 346 -20.50 -9.85 20.04
N PHE A 347 -19.59 -9.71 21.02
CA PHE A 347 -19.34 -10.72 22.06
C PHE A 347 -19.18 -10.07 23.44
N PRO A 348 -20.29 -9.54 24.03
CA PRO A 348 -20.24 -8.84 25.32
C PRO A 348 -19.78 -9.76 26.48
N GLU A 349 -20.14 -11.05 26.41
CA GLU A 349 -19.83 -12.04 27.46
C GLU A 349 -18.43 -12.67 27.33
N LEU A 350 -17.70 -12.41 26.19
CA LEU A 350 -16.39 -13.02 26.00
C LEU A 350 -15.26 -12.13 26.50
N ASP A 351 -14.25 -12.76 27.09
CA ASP A 351 -12.97 -12.14 27.33
C ASP A 351 -12.31 -11.68 26.01
N VAL A 352 -11.59 -10.58 26.08
CA VAL A 352 -10.91 -9.99 24.90
C VAL A 352 -10.07 -11.02 24.15
N SER A 353 -9.36 -11.90 24.86
CA SER A 353 -8.50 -12.91 24.25
C SER A 353 -9.26 -14.02 23.51
N LEU A 354 -10.48 -14.34 23.90
CA LEU A 354 -11.32 -15.34 23.23
C LEU A 354 -11.88 -14.82 21.90
N ARG A 355 -12.15 -13.50 21.82
CA ARG A 355 -12.63 -12.86 20.58
C ARG A 355 -11.65 -13.00 19.43
N SER A 356 -10.32 -13.03 19.72
CA SER A 356 -9.29 -13.28 18.69
C SER A 356 -9.45 -14.67 18.08
N ALA A 357 -9.66 -15.70 18.88
CA ALA A 357 -9.85 -17.07 18.38
C ALA A 357 -11.09 -17.20 17.49
N VAL A 358 -12.19 -16.52 17.83
CA VAL A 358 -13.38 -16.44 16.96
C VAL A 358 -13.05 -15.79 15.64
N SER A 359 -12.31 -14.67 15.66
CA SER A 359 -11.90 -13.96 14.46
C SER A 359 -11.03 -14.84 13.56
N LEU A 360 -10.08 -15.60 14.11
CA LEU A 360 -9.23 -16.52 13.33
C LEU A 360 -10.05 -17.60 12.63
N ALA A 361 -11.02 -18.20 13.31
CA ALA A 361 -11.91 -19.17 12.69
C ALA A 361 -12.74 -18.57 11.54
N ARG A 362 -13.32 -17.39 11.75
CA ARG A 362 -14.11 -16.67 10.73
C ARG A 362 -13.27 -16.18 9.56
N ARG A 363 -11.99 -15.78 9.78
CA ARG A 363 -11.07 -15.44 8.69
C ARG A 363 -10.82 -16.59 7.73
N LEU A 364 -10.82 -17.82 8.23
CA LEU A 364 -10.70 -19.01 7.39
C LEU A 364 -11.96 -19.26 6.57
N GLN A 365 -13.14 -19.00 7.17
CA GLN A 365 -14.43 -19.17 6.49
C GLN A 365 -14.67 -18.11 5.42
N ASP A 366 -14.44 -16.83 5.72
CA ASP A 366 -14.49 -15.71 4.77
C ASP A 366 -13.55 -14.58 5.20
N PRO A 367 -12.34 -14.51 4.61
CA PRO A 367 -11.37 -13.48 4.95
C PRO A 367 -11.88 -12.05 4.77
N LEU A 368 -12.59 -11.77 3.67
CA LEU A 368 -13.11 -10.43 3.38
C LEU A 368 -14.09 -9.97 4.45
N SER A 369 -15.09 -10.80 4.76
CA SER A 369 -16.16 -10.46 5.73
C SER A 369 -15.61 -10.18 7.13
N GLU A 370 -14.52 -10.81 7.52
CA GLU A 370 -13.90 -10.61 8.83
C GLU A 370 -12.89 -9.46 8.83
N LEU A 371 -12.02 -9.37 7.82
CA LEU A 371 -10.95 -8.37 7.77
C LEU A 371 -11.46 -6.93 7.58
N VAL A 372 -12.63 -6.73 6.97
CA VAL A 372 -13.26 -5.39 6.85
C VAL A 372 -13.64 -4.77 8.20
N LYS A 373 -13.68 -5.56 9.28
CA LYS A 373 -13.92 -5.09 10.66
C LYS A 373 -12.71 -4.39 11.26
N ILE A 374 -11.56 -4.46 10.63
CA ILE A 374 -10.27 -3.99 11.13
C ILE A 374 -9.77 -2.85 10.25
N ASP A 375 -9.14 -1.83 10.86
CA ASP A 375 -8.42 -0.82 10.08
C ASP A 375 -7.37 -1.52 9.20
N PRO A 376 -7.40 -1.34 7.86
CA PRO A 376 -6.45 -2.00 6.95
C PRO A 376 -4.99 -1.79 7.33
N LYS A 377 -4.65 -0.67 7.96
CA LYS A 377 -3.30 -0.42 8.49
C LYS A 377 -2.87 -1.38 9.59
N ALA A 378 -3.82 -1.94 10.34
CA ALA A 378 -3.53 -2.90 11.41
C ALA A 378 -3.28 -4.33 10.88
N ILE A 379 -3.55 -4.59 9.60
CA ILE A 379 -3.34 -5.91 8.99
C ILE A 379 -1.86 -6.19 8.69
N GLY A 380 -0.98 -5.16 8.70
CA GLY A 380 0.46 -5.36 8.60
C GLY A 380 0.97 -5.77 7.22
N VAL A 381 0.42 -5.18 6.15
CA VAL A 381 0.74 -5.52 4.76
C VAL A 381 1.98 -4.83 4.19
N GLY A 382 2.73 -4.06 4.99
CA GLY A 382 3.85 -3.27 4.49
C GLY A 382 5.01 -3.04 5.47
N GLN A 383 6.24 -3.10 4.96
CA GLN A 383 7.46 -3.04 5.77
C GLN A 383 7.74 -1.65 6.37
N TYR A 384 7.55 -0.57 5.61
CA TYR A 384 7.79 0.82 6.03
C TYR A 384 6.50 1.59 6.31
N GLN A 385 5.45 0.89 6.67
CA GLN A 385 4.10 1.41 6.82
C GLN A 385 4.01 2.62 7.78
N HIS A 386 4.79 2.62 8.87
CA HIS A 386 4.79 3.69 9.87
C HIS A 386 5.63 4.92 9.46
N ASP A 387 6.42 4.82 8.39
CA ASP A 387 7.29 5.89 7.90
C ASP A 387 6.64 6.75 6.81
N MET A 388 5.39 6.46 6.46
CA MET A 388 4.67 7.09 5.37
C MET A 388 3.70 8.16 5.83
N LYS A 389 3.21 8.98 4.88
CA LYS A 389 2.07 9.89 5.10
C LYS A 389 0.81 9.08 5.40
N GLN A 390 0.41 9.01 6.68
CA GLN A 390 -0.67 8.13 7.17
C GLN A 390 -2.03 8.40 6.53
N ALA A 391 -2.34 9.65 6.18
CA ALA A 391 -3.57 10.00 5.47
C ALA A 391 -3.62 9.37 4.07
N ARG A 392 -2.52 9.48 3.31
CA ARG A 392 -2.42 8.91 1.96
C ARG A 392 -2.48 7.38 1.98
N LEU A 393 -1.82 6.76 2.96
CA LEU A 393 -1.89 5.31 3.18
C LEU A 393 -3.32 4.86 3.48
N SER A 394 -4.02 5.56 4.39
CA SER A 394 -5.41 5.23 4.75
C SER A 394 -6.35 5.34 3.56
N GLU A 395 -6.21 6.40 2.75
CA GLU A 395 -6.99 6.60 1.52
C GLU A 395 -6.76 5.43 0.53
N ALA A 396 -5.50 5.10 0.26
CA ALA A 396 -5.16 4.05 -0.68
C ALA A 396 -5.68 2.67 -0.24
N LEU A 397 -5.45 2.30 1.03
CA LEU A 397 -5.90 1.01 1.56
C LEU A 397 -7.41 0.94 1.70
N GLY A 398 -8.08 2.03 2.12
CA GLY A 398 -9.53 2.13 2.14
C GLY A 398 -10.17 1.90 0.78
N GLY A 399 -9.60 2.50 -0.28
CA GLY A 399 -10.03 2.28 -1.66
C GLY A 399 -9.83 0.84 -2.15
N VAL A 400 -8.83 0.12 -1.63
CA VAL A 400 -8.67 -1.31 -1.92
C VAL A 400 -9.81 -2.12 -1.30
N VAL A 401 -10.13 -1.89 -0.03
CA VAL A 401 -11.23 -2.60 0.66
C VAL A 401 -12.55 -2.36 -0.07
N GLU A 402 -12.86 -1.10 -0.37
CA GLU A 402 -14.08 -0.73 -1.10
C GLU A 402 -14.15 -1.47 -2.46
N ARG A 403 -13.09 -1.46 -3.22
CA ARG A 403 -13.02 -2.17 -4.50
C ARG A 403 -13.24 -3.67 -4.34
N CYS A 404 -12.59 -4.33 -3.38
CA CYS A 404 -12.74 -5.77 -3.14
C CYS A 404 -14.18 -6.12 -2.76
N VAL A 405 -14.79 -5.35 -1.85
CA VAL A 405 -16.19 -5.56 -1.41
C VAL A 405 -17.16 -5.41 -2.59
N ASN A 406 -17.02 -4.36 -3.39
CA ASN A 406 -17.90 -4.14 -4.53
C ASN A 406 -17.67 -5.17 -5.66
N GLN A 407 -16.44 -5.64 -5.86
CA GLN A 407 -16.12 -6.67 -6.85
C GLN A 407 -16.71 -8.04 -6.46
N VAL A 408 -16.66 -8.41 -5.19
CA VAL A 408 -17.25 -9.67 -4.68
C VAL A 408 -18.77 -9.58 -4.66
N GLY A 409 -19.31 -8.41 -4.35
CA GLY A 409 -20.72 -8.21 -4.05
C GLY A 409 -21.06 -8.64 -2.62
N VAL A 410 -22.17 -8.12 -2.10
CA VAL A 410 -22.54 -8.27 -0.69
C VAL A 410 -23.93 -8.87 -0.58
N GLU A 411 -24.06 -9.99 0.15
CA GLU A 411 -25.37 -10.58 0.46
C GLU A 411 -26.09 -9.71 1.49
N LEU A 412 -27.18 -9.07 1.07
CA LEU A 412 -27.89 -8.05 1.85
C LEU A 412 -28.44 -8.55 3.19
N ASN A 413 -28.86 -9.81 3.22
CA ASN A 413 -29.51 -10.38 4.40
C ASN A 413 -28.53 -10.87 5.47
N THR A 414 -27.27 -11.15 5.13
CA THR A 414 -26.29 -11.68 6.07
C THR A 414 -25.14 -10.71 6.38
N ALA A 415 -24.96 -9.67 5.56
CA ALA A 415 -23.87 -8.74 5.69
C ALA A 415 -23.86 -7.99 7.03
N SER A 416 -22.67 -7.86 7.62
CA SER A 416 -22.44 -7.00 8.78
C SER A 416 -22.50 -5.52 8.39
N VAL A 417 -22.81 -4.65 9.36
CA VAL A 417 -22.74 -3.19 9.17
C VAL A 417 -21.36 -2.77 8.66
N SER A 418 -20.28 -3.37 9.17
CA SER A 418 -18.91 -3.08 8.75
C SER A 418 -18.69 -3.37 7.26
N LEU A 419 -19.22 -4.49 6.75
CA LEU A 419 -19.13 -4.86 5.34
C LEU A 419 -19.96 -3.91 4.46
N LEU A 420 -21.18 -3.60 4.88
CA LEU A 420 -22.08 -2.68 4.19
C LEU A 420 -21.48 -1.27 4.04
N CYS A 421 -20.71 -0.79 5.01
CA CYS A 421 -20.05 0.52 4.94
C CYS A 421 -19.05 0.67 3.77
N TYR A 422 -18.58 -0.43 3.19
CA TYR A 422 -17.69 -0.42 2.02
C TYR A 422 -18.42 -0.62 0.70
N VAL A 423 -19.74 -0.76 0.72
CA VAL A 423 -20.54 -0.76 -0.51
C VAL A 423 -20.66 0.66 -1.03
N ALA A 424 -20.37 0.86 -2.32
CA ALA A 424 -20.45 2.19 -2.95
C ALA A 424 -21.83 2.83 -2.71
N GLY A 425 -21.84 4.09 -2.29
CA GLY A 425 -23.07 4.82 -1.98
C GLY A 425 -23.71 4.52 -0.63
N VAL A 426 -23.17 3.60 0.18
CA VAL A 426 -23.68 3.26 1.52
C VAL A 426 -22.85 3.93 2.61
N SER A 427 -23.41 4.95 3.25
CA SER A 427 -22.80 5.55 4.44
C SER A 427 -23.01 4.65 5.66
N ARG A 428 -22.22 4.88 6.74
CA ARG A 428 -22.36 4.14 7.99
C ARG A 428 -23.80 4.17 8.54
N GLN A 429 -24.43 5.33 8.51
CA GLN A 429 -25.82 5.46 8.98
C GLN A 429 -26.80 4.66 8.12
N VAL A 430 -26.57 4.61 6.80
CA VAL A 430 -27.40 3.79 5.90
C VAL A 430 -27.16 2.31 6.17
N ALA A 431 -25.92 1.88 6.38
CA ALA A 431 -25.59 0.50 6.73
C ALA A 431 -26.28 0.05 8.03
N GLU A 432 -26.27 0.90 9.07
CA GLU A 432 -26.98 0.67 10.32
C GLU A 432 -28.52 0.60 10.12
N ASN A 433 -29.06 1.48 9.28
CA ASN A 433 -30.49 1.46 8.95
C ASN A 433 -30.88 0.22 8.12
N ILE A 434 -30.03 -0.28 7.23
CA ILE A 434 -30.26 -1.55 6.52
C ILE A 434 -30.33 -2.71 7.51
N ALA A 435 -29.41 -2.77 8.47
CA ALA A 435 -29.42 -3.81 9.49
C ALA A 435 -30.70 -3.75 10.36
N ALA A 436 -31.08 -2.56 10.85
CA ALA A 436 -32.29 -2.35 11.62
C ALA A 436 -33.53 -2.72 10.81
N TYR A 437 -33.62 -2.30 9.55
CA TYR A 437 -34.78 -2.61 8.68
C TYR A 437 -35.00 -4.11 8.55
N ARG A 438 -33.94 -4.92 8.36
CA ARG A 438 -34.10 -6.39 8.26
C ARG A 438 -34.45 -7.06 9.58
N GLU A 439 -34.05 -6.48 10.71
CA GLU A 439 -34.46 -6.97 12.04
C GLU A 439 -35.93 -6.70 12.31
N GLU A 440 -36.44 -5.55 11.91
CA GLU A 440 -37.82 -5.12 12.14
C GLU A 440 -38.81 -5.72 11.12
N ASN A 441 -38.43 -5.82 9.85
CA ASN A 441 -39.32 -6.19 8.74
C ASN A 441 -39.05 -7.58 8.16
N GLY A 442 -38.04 -8.29 8.68
CA GLY A 442 -37.58 -9.57 8.14
C GLY A 442 -36.60 -9.40 6.96
N PRO A 443 -36.16 -10.52 6.36
CA PRO A 443 -35.17 -10.50 5.29
C PRO A 443 -35.72 -9.81 4.05
N PHE A 444 -34.81 -9.10 3.34
CA PHE A 444 -35.12 -8.52 2.05
C PHE A 444 -35.40 -9.63 1.01
N THR A 445 -36.46 -9.47 0.26
CA THR A 445 -36.84 -10.35 -0.84
C THR A 445 -36.69 -9.68 -2.21
N SER A 446 -36.44 -8.38 -2.24
CA SER A 446 -36.21 -7.59 -3.44
C SER A 446 -35.30 -6.39 -3.17
N ARG A 447 -34.43 -6.06 -4.12
CA ARG A 447 -33.64 -4.82 -4.10
C ARG A 447 -34.51 -3.55 -4.02
N ALA A 448 -35.74 -3.60 -4.55
CA ALA A 448 -36.65 -2.46 -4.49
C ALA A 448 -37.00 -2.04 -3.07
N GLN A 449 -36.99 -2.97 -2.09
CA GLN A 449 -37.22 -2.67 -0.67
C GLN A 449 -36.17 -1.77 -0.05
N LEU A 450 -34.95 -1.69 -0.63
CA LEU A 450 -33.92 -0.75 -0.19
C LEU A 450 -34.40 0.71 -0.24
N LYS A 451 -35.31 1.06 -1.14
CA LYS A 451 -35.93 2.40 -1.23
C LYS A 451 -36.77 2.77 0.01
N GLN A 452 -37.13 1.79 0.84
CA GLN A 452 -37.87 1.99 2.09
C GLN A 452 -36.93 2.20 3.29
N VAL A 453 -35.62 1.93 3.11
CA VAL A 453 -34.64 2.10 4.19
C VAL A 453 -34.42 3.60 4.46
N PRO A 454 -34.53 4.06 5.71
CA PRO A 454 -34.33 5.47 6.06
C PRO A 454 -32.96 5.98 5.62
N LYS A 455 -32.92 7.21 5.10
CA LYS A 455 -31.72 7.89 4.59
C LYS A 455 -31.04 7.27 3.36
N LEU A 456 -31.57 6.20 2.79
CA LEU A 456 -31.15 5.65 1.52
C LEU A 456 -31.92 6.35 0.39
N GLY A 457 -31.39 7.47 -0.11
CA GLY A 457 -32.01 8.25 -1.17
C GLY A 457 -31.82 7.63 -2.56
N PRO A 458 -32.49 8.18 -3.61
CA PRO A 458 -32.43 7.64 -4.98
C PRO A 458 -31.00 7.49 -5.52
N LYS A 459 -30.14 8.50 -5.33
CA LYS A 459 -28.73 8.45 -5.79
C LYS A 459 -27.92 7.37 -5.08
N ALA A 460 -28.14 7.17 -3.78
CA ALA A 460 -27.47 6.11 -3.04
C ALA A 460 -27.95 4.73 -3.50
N PHE A 461 -29.25 4.59 -3.80
CA PHE A 461 -29.79 3.37 -4.37
C PHE A 461 -29.17 3.04 -5.72
N GLU A 462 -29.09 4.01 -6.66
CA GLU A 462 -28.42 3.84 -7.94
C GLU A 462 -26.97 3.41 -7.79
N GLN A 463 -26.25 3.92 -6.80
CA GLN A 463 -24.84 3.56 -6.57
C GLN A 463 -24.67 2.18 -5.94
N CYS A 464 -25.53 1.76 -5.04
CA CYS A 464 -25.31 0.53 -4.24
C CYS A 464 -26.02 -0.71 -4.81
N ALA A 465 -27.14 -0.54 -5.54
CA ALA A 465 -28.04 -1.64 -5.87
C ALA A 465 -27.37 -2.77 -6.69
N GLY A 466 -26.42 -2.47 -7.55
CA GLY A 466 -25.68 -3.47 -8.33
C GLY A 466 -24.75 -4.34 -7.50
N PHE A 467 -24.32 -3.87 -6.33
CA PHE A 467 -23.36 -4.57 -5.46
C PHE A 467 -24.04 -5.35 -4.32
N LEU A 468 -25.31 -5.05 -4.04
CA LEU A 468 -26.11 -5.74 -3.01
C LEU A 468 -26.89 -6.89 -3.66
N ARG A 469 -26.67 -8.10 -3.19
CA ARG A 469 -27.28 -9.33 -3.70
C ARG A 469 -28.26 -9.91 -2.70
N ILE A 470 -29.29 -10.62 -3.19
CA ILE A 470 -30.28 -11.31 -2.39
C ILE A 470 -30.42 -12.72 -2.94
N ALA A 471 -29.85 -13.71 -2.26
CA ALA A 471 -29.81 -15.11 -2.72
C ALA A 471 -31.21 -15.71 -2.89
N ALA A 472 -32.14 -15.40 -1.96
CA ALA A 472 -33.53 -15.86 -1.99
C ALA A 472 -34.50 -14.80 -2.53
N ALA A 473 -34.04 -13.98 -3.49
CA ALA A 473 -34.88 -12.92 -4.07
C ALA A 473 -36.10 -13.46 -4.83
N THR A 474 -37.16 -12.65 -4.90
CA THR A 474 -38.34 -12.93 -5.72
C THR A 474 -37.96 -12.87 -7.21
N ASP A 475 -37.24 -11.83 -7.65
CA ASP A 475 -36.69 -11.76 -9.00
C ASP A 475 -35.24 -12.29 -8.97
N PRO A 476 -34.91 -13.38 -9.72
CA PRO A 476 -33.56 -13.93 -9.75
C PRO A 476 -32.47 -12.95 -10.17
N LEU A 477 -32.79 -11.87 -10.87
CA LEU A 477 -31.86 -10.79 -11.21
C LEU A 477 -31.28 -10.09 -9.97
N ASP A 478 -32.01 -10.06 -8.86
CA ASP A 478 -31.54 -9.47 -7.61
C ASP A 478 -30.40 -10.26 -6.96
N ASN A 479 -30.13 -11.51 -7.42
CA ASN A 479 -28.95 -12.30 -7.04
C ASN A 479 -27.81 -12.20 -8.07
N THR A 480 -27.81 -11.22 -8.95
CA THR A 480 -26.77 -11.03 -9.96
C THR A 480 -26.07 -9.68 -9.78
N GLY A 481 -24.94 -9.45 -10.46
CA GLY A 481 -24.32 -8.13 -10.59
C GLY A 481 -25.00 -7.19 -11.57
N VAL A 482 -26.08 -7.61 -12.23
CA VAL A 482 -26.85 -6.77 -13.14
C VAL A 482 -27.52 -5.64 -12.38
N HIS A 483 -27.32 -4.40 -12.81
CA HIS A 483 -27.92 -3.24 -12.18
C HIS A 483 -29.44 -3.19 -12.45
N PRO A 484 -30.31 -2.77 -11.51
CA PRO A 484 -31.77 -2.71 -11.70
C PRO A 484 -32.22 -1.91 -12.93
N GLU A 485 -31.50 -0.86 -13.31
CA GLU A 485 -31.77 -0.09 -14.54
C GLU A 485 -31.65 -0.94 -15.82
N SER A 486 -30.83 -1.98 -15.79
CA SER A 486 -30.60 -2.87 -16.93
C SER A 486 -31.49 -4.12 -16.93
N TYR A 487 -32.43 -4.26 -15.98
CA TYR A 487 -33.30 -5.44 -15.88
C TYR A 487 -34.19 -5.64 -17.12
N ALA A 488 -34.71 -4.56 -17.68
CA ALA A 488 -35.51 -4.63 -18.91
C ALA A 488 -34.68 -5.20 -20.08
N ILE A 489 -33.42 -4.74 -20.19
CA ILE A 489 -32.49 -5.21 -21.22
C ILE A 489 -32.10 -6.67 -20.98
N ALA A 490 -31.82 -7.05 -19.72
CA ALA A 490 -31.50 -8.42 -19.37
C ALA A 490 -32.66 -9.39 -19.69
N LYS A 491 -33.88 -9.00 -19.36
CA LYS A 491 -35.08 -9.79 -19.67
C LYS A 491 -35.32 -9.90 -21.19
N ALA A 492 -35.11 -8.81 -21.93
CA ALA A 492 -35.20 -8.83 -23.38
C ALA A 492 -34.14 -9.73 -24.03
N LEU A 493 -32.88 -9.71 -23.51
CA LEU A 493 -31.81 -10.61 -23.93
C LEU A 493 -32.17 -12.09 -23.69
N LEU A 494 -32.66 -12.42 -22.50
CA LEU A 494 -33.12 -13.77 -22.18
C LEU A 494 -34.24 -14.23 -23.10
N ALA A 495 -35.27 -13.42 -23.27
CA ALA A 495 -36.41 -13.73 -24.12
C ALA A 495 -36.01 -13.94 -25.60
N ARG A 496 -35.02 -13.17 -26.08
CA ARG A 496 -34.47 -13.27 -27.46
C ARG A 496 -33.92 -14.67 -27.77
N PHE A 497 -33.41 -15.37 -26.72
CA PHE A 497 -32.85 -16.71 -26.85
C PHE A 497 -33.72 -17.82 -26.23
N GLY A 498 -34.98 -17.49 -25.88
CA GLY A 498 -35.96 -18.44 -25.36
C GLY A 498 -35.75 -18.80 -23.89
N PHE A 499 -35.03 -17.96 -23.14
CA PHE A 499 -34.85 -18.10 -21.70
C PHE A 499 -35.76 -17.18 -20.89
N THR A 500 -35.98 -17.54 -19.66
CA THR A 500 -36.75 -16.76 -18.65
C THR A 500 -35.85 -16.35 -17.50
N SER A 501 -36.34 -15.47 -16.64
CA SER A 501 -35.60 -15.12 -15.39
C SER A 501 -35.43 -16.32 -14.46
N GLU A 502 -36.33 -17.31 -14.46
CA GLU A 502 -36.21 -18.52 -13.63
C GLU A 502 -35.04 -19.43 -14.08
N ASP A 503 -34.66 -19.40 -15.36
CA ASP A 503 -33.51 -20.14 -15.87
C ASP A 503 -32.19 -19.66 -15.26
N ILE A 504 -32.14 -18.40 -14.74
CA ILE A 504 -31.04 -17.86 -13.96
C ILE A 504 -30.86 -18.68 -12.69
N ARG A 505 -31.96 -18.92 -11.96
CA ARG A 505 -31.96 -19.68 -10.69
C ARG A 505 -31.57 -21.14 -10.90
N GLY A 506 -32.01 -21.72 -12.01
CA GLY A 506 -31.70 -23.10 -12.39
C GLY A 506 -30.27 -23.32 -12.91
N GLY A 507 -29.49 -22.27 -13.13
CA GLY A 507 -28.16 -22.37 -13.76
C GLY A 507 -28.18 -22.83 -15.23
N CYS A 508 -29.32 -22.67 -15.90
CA CYS A 508 -29.56 -23.20 -17.26
C CYS A 508 -28.98 -22.31 -18.37
N LEU A 509 -28.28 -21.22 -18.02
CA LEU A 509 -27.76 -20.22 -18.97
C LEU A 509 -26.33 -20.47 -19.50
N ALA A 510 -25.77 -21.66 -19.28
CA ALA A 510 -24.42 -22.00 -19.72
C ALA A 510 -24.20 -21.77 -21.24
N THR A 511 -25.20 -22.08 -22.07
CA THR A 511 -25.15 -21.92 -23.53
C THR A 511 -25.45 -20.50 -24.02
N LEU A 512 -25.83 -19.56 -23.14
CA LEU A 512 -26.18 -18.19 -23.53
C LEU A 512 -25.03 -17.50 -24.25
N GLY A 513 -23.79 -17.68 -23.79
CA GLY A 513 -22.60 -17.10 -24.40
C GLY A 513 -22.35 -17.59 -25.83
N GLU A 514 -22.57 -18.87 -26.09
CA GLU A 514 -22.44 -19.48 -27.42
C GLU A 514 -23.50 -18.93 -28.38
N LYS A 515 -24.77 -18.92 -27.96
CA LYS A 515 -25.87 -18.32 -28.74
C LYS A 515 -25.65 -16.84 -29.05
N VAL A 516 -25.10 -16.07 -28.11
CA VAL A 516 -24.72 -14.68 -28.35
C VAL A 516 -23.56 -14.55 -29.34
N ALA A 517 -22.60 -15.49 -29.29
CA ALA A 517 -21.48 -15.48 -30.25
C ALA A 517 -21.94 -15.76 -31.68
N GLU A 518 -22.93 -16.64 -31.87
CA GLU A 518 -23.54 -16.94 -33.17
C GLU A 518 -24.19 -15.71 -33.81
N VAL A 519 -24.95 -14.91 -33.06
CA VAL A 519 -25.61 -13.69 -33.52
C VAL A 519 -24.64 -12.52 -33.66
N GLY A 520 -23.61 -12.51 -32.80
CA GLY A 520 -22.61 -11.47 -32.73
C GLY A 520 -22.96 -10.32 -31.77
N SER A 521 -22.05 -10.05 -30.82
CA SER A 521 -22.25 -9.02 -29.76
C SER A 521 -22.53 -7.62 -30.30
N ARG A 522 -22.04 -7.25 -31.51
CA ARG A 522 -22.30 -5.95 -32.13
C ARG A 522 -23.74 -5.82 -32.60
N THR A 523 -24.32 -6.90 -33.16
CA THR A 523 -25.71 -6.94 -33.63
C THR A 523 -26.65 -6.81 -32.43
N LEU A 524 -26.45 -7.61 -31.41
CA LEU A 524 -27.24 -7.58 -30.16
C LEU A 524 -27.13 -6.24 -29.41
N SER A 525 -25.94 -5.65 -29.38
CA SER A 525 -25.73 -4.31 -28.79
C SER A 525 -26.59 -3.24 -29.45
N ARG A 526 -26.79 -3.32 -30.78
CA ARG A 526 -27.69 -2.41 -31.53
C ARG A 526 -29.16 -2.75 -31.34
N GLU A 527 -29.52 -4.04 -31.36
CA GLU A 527 -30.90 -4.50 -31.14
C GLU A 527 -31.44 -4.12 -29.76
N LEU A 528 -30.58 -4.20 -28.74
CA LEU A 528 -30.92 -3.95 -27.32
C LEU A 528 -30.59 -2.53 -26.87
N GLU A 529 -30.07 -1.69 -27.76
CA GLU A 529 -29.65 -0.30 -27.47
C GLU A 529 -28.71 -0.19 -26.24
N VAL A 530 -27.77 -1.14 -26.12
CA VAL A 530 -26.84 -1.22 -24.99
C VAL A 530 -25.39 -1.26 -25.45
N GLY A 531 -24.48 -0.68 -24.68
CA GLY A 531 -23.04 -0.74 -24.95
C GLY A 531 -22.50 -2.18 -24.96
N ILE A 532 -21.54 -2.48 -25.87
CA ILE A 532 -20.96 -3.83 -26.03
C ILE A 532 -20.32 -4.33 -24.73
N LEU A 533 -19.67 -3.45 -23.98
CA LEU A 533 -19.05 -3.83 -22.70
C LEU A 533 -20.11 -4.21 -21.67
N THR A 534 -21.14 -3.39 -21.52
CA THR A 534 -22.29 -3.67 -20.62
C THR A 534 -23.00 -4.98 -20.99
N LEU A 535 -23.18 -5.23 -22.27
CA LEU A 535 -23.77 -6.48 -22.75
C LEU A 535 -22.91 -7.70 -22.37
N ARG A 536 -21.60 -7.62 -22.53
CA ARG A 536 -20.69 -8.71 -22.15
C ARG A 536 -20.69 -8.97 -20.64
N ASP A 537 -20.67 -7.91 -19.84
CA ASP A 537 -20.72 -8.03 -18.39
C ASP A 537 -22.06 -8.62 -17.94
N MET A 538 -23.17 -8.17 -18.52
CA MET A 538 -24.49 -8.73 -18.26
C MET A 538 -24.56 -10.22 -18.60
N ILE A 539 -24.05 -10.67 -19.73
CA ILE A 539 -24.02 -12.08 -20.10
C ILE A 539 -23.23 -12.90 -19.08
N ARG A 540 -22.07 -12.39 -18.66
CA ARG A 540 -21.23 -13.07 -17.67
C ARG A 540 -21.95 -13.22 -16.34
N GLU A 541 -22.64 -12.19 -15.88
CA GLU A 541 -23.40 -12.21 -14.62
C GLU A 541 -24.62 -13.13 -14.69
N LEU A 542 -25.30 -13.19 -15.83
CA LEU A 542 -26.45 -14.06 -16.05
C LEU A 542 -26.06 -15.55 -16.11
N GLN A 543 -24.90 -15.87 -16.72
CA GLN A 543 -24.40 -17.25 -16.78
C GLN A 543 -23.98 -17.84 -15.43
N LYS A 544 -23.57 -16.99 -14.50
CA LYS A 544 -23.10 -17.40 -13.18
C LYS A 544 -23.70 -16.50 -12.10
N PRO A 545 -25.00 -16.62 -11.81
CA PRO A 545 -25.68 -15.80 -10.81
C PRO A 545 -25.09 -16.07 -9.42
N GLY A 546 -24.93 -15.01 -8.62
CA GLY A 546 -24.40 -15.12 -7.27
C GLY A 546 -22.94 -15.59 -7.18
N ARG A 547 -22.21 -15.63 -8.30
CA ARG A 547 -20.81 -16.05 -8.33
C ARG A 547 -19.95 -15.14 -7.46
N ASP A 548 -19.16 -15.77 -6.62
CA ASP A 548 -18.05 -15.12 -5.95
C ASP A 548 -16.79 -15.26 -6.84
N PRO A 549 -16.18 -14.15 -7.29
CA PRO A 549 -14.99 -14.22 -8.14
C PRO A 549 -13.81 -14.92 -7.47
N ARG A 550 -13.83 -15.07 -6.16
CA ARG A 550 -12.80 -15.76 -5.37
C ARG A 550 -12.86 -17.29 -5.52
N ASP A 551 -14.00 -17.84 -5.93
CA ASP A 551 -14.16 -19.29 -6.09
C ASP A 551 -13.31 -19.88 -7.24
N ASP A 552 -12.87 -19.03 -8.19
CA ASP A 552 -11.97 -19.43 -9.29
C ASP A 552 -10.49 -19.41 -8.89
N LEU A 553 -10.14 -18.91 -7.70
CA LEU A 553 -8.77 -18.83 -7.20
C LEU A 553 -8.34 -20.15 -6.52
N PRO A 554 -7.02 -20.46 -6.48
CA PRO A 554 -6.54 -21.65 -5.79
C PRO A 554 -6.88 -21.59 -4.29
N LYS A 555 -7.50 -22.65 -3.78
CA LYS A 555 -7.86 -22.74 -2.37
C LYS A 555 -6.60 -22.87 -1.49
N PRO A 556 -6.65 -22.41 -0.22
CA PRO A 556 -5.55 -22.60 0.72
C PRO A 556 -5.16 -24.07 0.88
N LEU A 557 -3.86 -24.32 1.10
CA LEU A 557 -3.36 -25.66 1.36
C LEU A 557 -3.87 -26.17 2.72
N LEU A 558 -4.61 -27.25 2.70
CA LEU A 558 -5.01 -27.98 3.89
C LEU A 558 -3.88 -28.93 4.30
N ARG A 559 -3.38 -28.78 5.53
CA ARG A 559 -2.27 -29.58 6.07
C ARG A 559 -2.77 -30.64 7.03
N THR A 560 -2.02 -31.75 7.11
CA THR A 560 -2.27 -32.83 8.06
C THR A 560 -1.02 -33.20 8.86
N ASP A 561 0.15 -32.67 8.50
CA ASP A 561 1.47 -32.97 9.03
C ASP A 561 2.32 -31.69 9.25
N VAL A 562 3.36 -31.80 10.05
CA VAL A 562 4.32 -30.70 10.35
C VAL A 562 5.68 -31.04 9.74
N LEU A 563 6.26 -30.08 9.01
CA LEU A 563 7.65 -30.11 8.54
C LEU A 563 8.54 -29.30 9.48
N GLU A 564 9.72 -29.82 9.81
CA GLU A 564 10.73 -29.09 10.57
C GLU A 564 11.86 -28.58 9.67
N MET A 565 12.55 -27.49 10.09
CA MET A 565 13.66 -26.92 9.30
C MET A 565 14.79 -27.92 9.07
N LYS A 566 15.04 -28.83 10.01
CA LYS A 566 16.01 -29.92 9.89
C LYS A 566 15.65 -30.97 8.81
N ASP A 567 14.38 -31.03 8.44
CA ASP A 567 13.89 -31.96 7.43
C ASP A 567 14.07 -31.42 5.99
N LEU A 568 14.45 -30.14 5.89
CA LEU A 568 14.66 -29.48 4.60
C LEU A 568 16.03 -29.83 4.03
N VAL A 569 16.03 -30.41 2.83
CA VAL A 569 17.24 -30.73 2.08
C VAL A 569 17.33 -29.86 0.83
N PRO A 570 18.49 -29.27 0.49
CA PRO A 570 18.67 -28.56 -0.76
C PRO A 570 18.26 -29.41 -1.98
N GLY A 571 17.42 -28.82 -2.85
CA GLY A 571 16.79 -29.50 -3.98
C GLY A 571 15.43 -30.13 -3.68
N MET A 572 14.97 -30.14 -2.41
CA MET A 572 13.66 -30.66 -2.03
C MET A 572 12.55 -29.82 -2.67
N GLU A 573 11.59 -30.45 -3.32
CA GLU A 573 10.41 -29.84 -3.89
C GLU A 573 9.30 -29.73 -2.85
N LEU A 574 8.75 -28.52 -2.69
CA LEU A 574 7.69 -28.24 -1.72
C LEU A 574 6.60 -27.39 -2.37
N LYS A 575 5.38 -27.57 -1.90
CA LYS A 575 4.29 -26.62 -2.16
C LYS A 575 4.22 -25.64 -1.00
N GLY A 576 4.21 -24.35 -1.31
CA GLY A 576 4.09 -23.29 -0.31
C GLY A 576 3.07 -22.25 -0.70
N THR A 577 2.64 -21.47 0.30
CA THR A 577 1.71 -20.36 0.09
C THR A 577 2.46 -19.05 0.22
N VAL A 578 2.32 -18.16 -0.76
CA VAL A 578 2.92 -16.82 -0.73
C VAL A 578 2.28 -16.00 0.38
N ARG A 579 3.09 -15.55 1.36
CA ARG A 579 2.65 -14.76 2.52
C ARG A 579 2.80 -13.27 2.31
N ASN A 580 3.88 -12.87 1.64
CA ASN A 580 4.17 -11.46 1.40
C ASN A 580 5.00 -11.31 0.13
N VAL A 581 4.78 -10.21 -0.60
CA VAL A 581 5.53 -9.84 -1.80
C VAL A 581 6.19 -8.48 -1.55
N THR A 582 7.51 -8.41 -1.79
CA THR A 582 8.33 -7.21 -1.62
C THR A 582 9.06 -6.88 -2.92
N ASP A 583 9.73 -5.73 -2.99
CA ASP A 583 10.50 -5.31 -4.18
C ASP A 583 11.64 -6.28 -4.54
N PHE A 584 12.19 -6.99 -3.56
CA PHE A 584 13.35 -7.87 -3.72
C PHE A 584 13.01 -9.36 -3.79
N GLY A 585 11.75 -9.74 -3.51
CA GLY A 585 11.35 -11.15 -3.54
C GLY A 585 9.98 -11.42 -2.94
N ALA A 586 9.63 -12.70 -2.84
CA ALA A 586 8.42 -13.16 -2.18
C ALA A 586 8.75 -14.10 -1.02
N PHE A 587 8.04 -13.93 0.07
CA PHE A 587 8.09 -14.81 1.23
C PHE A 587 7.03 -15.89 1.08
N VAL A 588 7.47 -17.15 1.15
CA VAL A 588 6.63 -18.33 0.92
C VAL A 588 6.64 -19.21 2.17
N ASP A 589 5.46 -19.46 2.71
CA ASP A 589 5.25 -20.42 3.77
C ASP A 589 5.23 -21.84 3.19
N ILE A 590 6.28 -22.61 3.45
CA ILE A 590 6.47 -23.99 3.00
C ILE A 590 6.13 -25.03 4.08
N GLY A 591 5.52 -24.62 5.19
CA GLY A 591 5.16 -25.51 6.28
C GLY A 591 6.18 -25.67 7.37
N VAL A 592 7.27 -24.90 7.33
CA VAL A 592 8.27 -24.84 8.38
C VAL A 592 8.19 -23.51 9.15
N HIS A 593 8.98 -23.36 10.20
CA HIS A 593 8.93 -22.22 11.14
C HIS A 593 9.03 -20.82 10.55
N ARG A 594 9.69 -20.69 9.41
CA ARG A 594 9.95 -19.42 8.75
C ARG A 594 9.57 -19.49 7.30
N ASP A 595 9.01 -18.40 6.84
CA ASP A 595 8.80 -18.23 5.41
C ASP A 595 10.15 -18.27 4.70
N GLY A 596 10.25 -19.08 3.66
CA GLY A 596 11.40 -19.09 2.78
C GLY A 596 11.34 -17.89 1.83
N LEU A 597 12.49 -17.33 1.50
CA LEU A 597 12.59 -16.23 0.54
C LEU A 597 12.87 -16.75 -0.87
N VAL A 598 11.98 -16.48 -1.80
CA VAL A 598 12.25 -16.53 -3.24
C VAL A 598 12.72 -15.14 -3.67
N HIS A 599 14.04 -14.96 -3.86
CA HIS A 599 14.60 -13.70 -4.33
C HIS A 599 14.15 -13.41 -5.77
N ILE A 600 14.07 -12.13 -6.16
CA ILE A 600 13.62 -11.70 -7.49
C ILE A 600 14.37 -12.38 -8.65
N SER A 601 15.62 -12.76 -8.46
CA SER A 601 16.42 -13.51 -9.43
C SER A 601 16.04 -15.00 -9.54
N GLN A 602 15.22 -15.53 -8.63
CA GLN A 602 14.88 -16.95 -8.52
C GLN A 602 13.47 -17.30 -9.02
N PHE A 603 12.72 -16.32 -9.51
CA PHE A 603 11.48 -16.57 -10.25
C PHE A 603 11.81 -17.13 -11.64
N GLY A 604 11.09 -18.15 -12.08
CA GLY A 604 11.40 -18.87 -13.34
C GLY A 604 11.26 -18.03 -14.62
N GLY A 605 12.03 -18.35 -15.66
CA GLY A 605 11.78 -18.12 -17.08
C GLY A 605 11.98 -16.71 -17.64
N ARG A 606 11.41 -15.65 -17.10
CA ARG A 606 11.52 -14.27 -17.59
C ARG A 606 12.16 -13.34 -16.56
N ARG A 607 12.93 -12.34 -17.05
CA ARG A 607 13.42 -11.27 -16.20
C ARG A 607 12.23 -10.38 -15.83
N ILE A 608 11.77 -10.49 -14.59
CA ILE A 608 10.69 -9.65 -14.02
C ILE A 608 11.29 -8.38 -13.43
N LYS A 609 10.54 -7.30 -13.47
CA LYS A 609 10.91 -6.02 -12.85
C LYS A 609 10.51 -5.99 -11.38
N HIS A 610 9.41 -6.64 -11.05
CA HIS A 610 8.88 -6.72 -9.70
C HIS A 610 8.31 -8.13 -9.44
N PRO A 611 8.49 -8.72 -8.23
CA PRO A 611 7.98 -10.05 -7.90
C PRO A 611 6.46 -10.21 -8.06
N SER A 612 5.67 -9.16 -7.90
CA SER A 612 4.20 -9.19 -8.12
C SER A 612 3.78 -9.45 -9.59
N GLU A 613 4.72 -9.39 -10.54
CA GLU A 613 4.47 -9.82 -11.92
C GLU A 613 4.40 -11.36 -12.05
N ALA A 614 4.97 -12.08 -11.08
CA ALA A 614 5.06 -13.53 -11.09
C ALA A 614 4.17 -14.22 -10.07
N VAL A 615 3.99 -13.64 -8.88
CA VAL A 615 3.23 -14.23 -7.78
C VAL A 615 2.45 -13.19 -7.00
N ARG A 616 1.38 -13.62 -6.32
CA ARG A 616 0.52 -12.81 -5.45
C ARG A 616 0.42 -13.44 -4.06
N VAL A 617 0.08 -12.63 -3.06
CA VAL A 617 -0.20 -13.11 -1.72
C VAL A 617 -1.37 -14.10 -1.76
N GLY A 618 -1.20 -15.27 -1.15
CA GLY A 618 -2.17 -16.36 -1.18
C GLY A 618 -1.95 -17.39 -2.29
N ASP A 619 -1.11 -17.11 -3.29
CA ASP A 619 -0.80 -18.09 -4.34
C ASP A 619 -0.13 -19.33 -3.75
N VAL A 620 -0.57 -20.50 -4.21
CA VAL A 620 0.11 -21.77 -3.94
C VAL A 620 1.12 -22.03 -5.04
N VAL A 621 2.40 -22.01 -4.66
CA VAL A 621 3.51 -22.15 -5.59
C VAL A 621 4.34 -23.39 -5.30
N THR A 622 4.91 -23.97 -6.34
CA THR A 622 5.93 -25.01 -6.20
C THR A 622 7.28 -24.33 -6.12
N VAL A 623 8.03 -24.64 -5.06
CA VAL A 623 9.37 -24.11 -4.79
C VAL A 623 10.34 -25.24 -4.48
N TRP A 624 11.61 -25.00 -4.72
CA TRP A 624 12.70 -25.89 -4.33
C TRP A 624 13.60 -25.18 -3.33
N VAL A 625 14.03 -25.93 -2.33
CA VAL A 625 14.97 -25.45 -1.32
C VAL A 625 16.34 -25.24 -1.98
N LEU A 626 16.87 -24.01 -1.94
CA LEU A 626 18.23 -23.70 -2.39
C LEU A 626 19.23 -23.92 -1.27
N GLU A 627 18.97 -23.30 -0.13
CA GLU A 627 19.88 -23.28 1.01
C GLU A 627 19.09 -23.10 2.31
N VAL A 628 19.55 -23.75 3.36
CA VAL A 628 19.04 -23.60 4.72
C VAL A 628 20.18 -23.17 5.63
N GLU A 629 20.16 -21.93 6.12
CA GLU A 629 21.12 -21.40 7.08
C GLU A 629 20.52 -21.47 8.49
N GLU A 630 20.66 -22.60 9.19
CA GLU A 630 20.08 -22.80 10.51
C GLU A 630 20.54 -21.75 11.53
N THR A 631 21.84 -21.37 11.51
CA THR A 631 22.41 -20.37 12.43
C THR A 631 21.80 -18.98 12.29
N LYS A 632 21.39 -18.61 11.09
CA LYS A 632 20.74 -17.33 10.78
C LYS A 632 19.22 -17.47 10.65
N ASN A 633 18.72 -18.67 10.77
CA ASN A 633 17.30 -18.96 10.67
C ASN A 633 16.73 -18.47 9.31
N ARG A 634 17.45 -18.73 8.20
CA ARG A 634 17.08 -18.32 6.83
C ARG A 634 16.91 -19.52 5.92
N ILE A 635 15.87 -19.44 5.08
CA ILE A 635 15.58 -20.42 4.05
C ILE A 635 15.52 -19.69 2.71
N SER A 636 16.40 -20.06 1.80
CA SER A 636 16.43 -19.56 0.44
C SER A 636 15.72 -20.55 -0.48
N LEU A 637 14.77 -20.05 -1.24
CA LEU A 637 13.94 -20.84 -2.14
C LEU A 637 14.13 -20.40 -3.60
N THR A 638 13.80 -21.29 -4.54
CA THR A 638 13.73 -20.98 -5.96
C THR A 638 12.46 -21.55 -6.58
N MET A 639 11.91 -20.84 -7.56
CA MET A 639 10.84 -21.34 -8.42
C MET A 639 11.38 -21.95 -9.71
N ARG A 640 12.71 -22.04 -9.86
CA ARG A 640 13.37 -22.72 -10.98
C ARG A 640 13.62 -24.17 -10.59
N LYS A 641 13.06 -25.10 -11.38
CA LYS A 641 13.37 -26.52 -11.17
C LYS A 641 14.88 -26.73 -11.24
N PRO A 642 15.53 -27.24 -10.19
CA PRO A 642 16.95 -27.58 -10.25
C PRO A 642 17.20 -28.60 -11.36
N PRO A 643 18.35 -28.56 -12.06
CA PRO A 643 18.71 -29.61 -12.98
C PRO A 643 18.79 -30.93 -12.21
N GLU A 644 18.21 -31.99 -12.78
CA GLU A 644 18.33 -33.34 -12.21
C GLU A 644 19.82 -33.66 -12.08
N LYS A 645 20.28 -33.98 -10.87
CA LYS A 645 21.65 -34.44 -10.68
C LYS A 645 21.80 -35.76 -11.44
N PRO A 646 22.87 -35.90 -12.27
CA PRO A 646 23.10 -37.15 -13.02
C PRO A 646 23.34 -38.34 -12.12
#